data_dd97c6f1befaa0ceb3b8c70cdcb2397c
#
_entry.id   dd97c6f1befaa0ceb3b8c70cdcb2397c
#
_cell.length_a   1.000
_cell.length_b   1.000
_cell.length_c   1.000
_cell.angle_alpha   90.00
_cell.angle_beta   90.00
_cell.angle_gamma   90.00
#
_symmetry.space_group_name_H-M   'P 1'
#
loop_
_entity.id
_entity.type
_entity.pdbx_description
1 polymer ?
#
loop_
_entity_poly.entity_id
_entity_poly.type
_entity_poly.pdbx_seq_one_letter_code
_entity_poly.pdbx_strand_id
1 'polypeptide(L)'
;MSLVDRAGVGAAAWVVTSAVFSVPLVAWGLWRPSVALPVLLVAVAVAVRVARSVPCVAGPRWAAISLVLVAVAGGVWAGATHAEHIVLRRDAGTYALSAQHLATAHRLGVDVDVPALGGAAALATAGVTVASPGFYARGSGARTRVVPQFLPATPVLLSLGWWADGWTGLLLAPAVGLALALLAFGALARRLVGPAWAVAATAALALTQPVLHAGRATYSEPFALLVGCAAASVLVAATSRSLEDRALRRLGLLAGLLAGGVALVRIDALRESALLLPVVALLAARRSPTARPLLAGLGLATVYAFATALLVSRPYLGAVAGSLLPLAAAVVVLAGGSAVALRVRRWPRALVVRLPLVLAVATLLGFAVLASRPLWLVVRQSAADPGARVVAGLQLAQGLAVDGGRTYDEETVGWTAWWVGVPALLLALAAAVLLAHRLGVALRDGAALPAWLAPAIVGVASTALTLYRPGITPDHPWADRRLVPVVLPTVLLLAAAAVRHLTARAATAPSPHSAPDGTAEPHRVARVRSRTPVGGVVAGVVGLGLLAGPAAAATWPVAGQRTERGEVAAVDQACAALRPGDTAVLVDDRAANEWPQVLRGVCGVPSVVVRSRAGTPGTAAVRTVVAGVRAAGRRPVLVSAGSAAALEQLGASARQVVDLRTTEDQRLLTRRPGGSASLDVDLWLGPVSSGPS
;
A
#
# COMPACT_ATOMS: atom_id res chain seq x y z
N MET A 1 -11.39 -13.82 -24.11
CA MET A 1 -12.14 -12.81 -23.32
C MET A 1 -12.22 -13.10 -21.81
N SER A 2 -12.09 -14.35 -21.43
CA SER A 2 -12.06 -14.78 -20.01
C SER A 2 -10.74 -14.52 -19.28
N LEU A 3 -9.68 -14.17 -19.99
CA LEU A 3 -8.31 -14.08 -19.45
C LEU A 3 -8.13 -12.95 -18.43
N VAL A 4 -8.69 -11.75 -18.67
CA VAL A 4 -8.52 -10.58 -17.76
C VAL A 4 -9.12 -10.84 -16.39
N ASP A 5 -10.38 -11.36 -16.34
CA ASP A 5 -11.06 -11.67 -15.08
C ASP A 5 -10.33 -12.76 -14.28
N ARG A 6 -9.70 -13.70 -14.97
CA ARG A 6 -8.95 -14.81 -14.39
C ARG A 6 -7.53 -14.43 -14.00
N ALA A 7 -6.87 -13.59 -14.80
CA ALA A 7 -5.48 -13.20 -14.56
C ALA A 7 -5.31 -12.44 -13.23
N GLY A 8 -6.16 -11.43 -12.98
CA GLY A 8 -6.11 -10.67 -11.74
C GLY A 8 -6.36 -11.53 -10.50
N VAL A 9 -7.38 -12.42 -10.55
CA VAL A 9 -7.68 -13.32 -9.42
C VAL A 9 -6.61 -14.40 -9.27
N GLY A 10 -6.10 -14.93 -10.38
CA GLY A 10 -4.99 -15.90 -10.36
C GLY A 10 -3.73 -15.30 -9.74
N ALA A 11 -3.35 -14.09 -10.17
CA ALA A 11 -2.20 -13.38 -9.63
C ALA A 11 -2.36 -13.11 -8.12
N ALA A 12 -3.52 -12.67 -7.67
CA ALA A 12 -3.81 -12.47 -6.25
C ALA A 12 -3.74 -13.79 -5.45
N ALA A 13 -4.31 -14.87 -5.99
CA ALA A 13 -4.22 -16.19 -5.38
C ALA A 13 -2.78 -16.68 -5.29
N TRP A 14 -1.96 -16.43 -6.32
CA TRP A 14 -0.54 -16.73 -6.31
C TRP A 14 0.21 -15.93 -5.23
N VAL A 15 -0.03 -14.62 -5.13
CA VAL A 15 0.57 -13.76 -4.09
C VAL A 15 0.23 -14.28 -2.69
N VAL A 16 -1.06 -14.52 -2.40
CA VAL A 16 -1.50 -14.99 -1.07
C VAL A 16 -0.94 -16.38 -0.77
N THR A 17 -1.00 -17.31 -1.73
CA THR A 17 -0.52 -18.69 -1.53
C THR A 17 1.00 -18.72 -1.35
N SER A 18 1.74 -17.94 -2.15
CA SER A 18 3.20 -17.79 -2.01
C SER A 18 3.56 -17.18 -0.65
N ALA A 19 2.83 -16.16 -0.20
CA ALA A 19 3.02 -15.57 1.12
C ALA A 19 2.78 -16.60 2.24
N VAL A 20 1.70 -17.38 2.15
CA VAL A 20 1.37 -18.43 3.15
C VAL A 20 2.47 -19.47 3.24
N PHE A 21 2.89 -20.04 2.13
CA PHE A 21 3.90 -21.10 2.14
C PHE A 21 5.33 -20.61 2.39
N SER A 22 5.63 -19.35 2.10
CA SER A 22 6.96 -18.78 2.36
C SER A 22 7.24 -18.56 3.85
N VAL A 23 6.22 -18.31 4.67
CA VAL A 23 6.39 -17.98 6.09
C VAL A 23 7.22 -19.02 6.86
N PRO A 24 6.90 -20.33 6.82
CA PRO A 24 7.72 -21.32 7.50
C PRO A 24 9.14 -21.38 6.94
N LEU A 25 9.32 -21.28 5.63
CA LEU A 25 10.64 -21.31 5.01
C LEU A 25 11.50 -20.12 5.46
N VAL A 26 10.93 -18.93 5.51
CA VAL A 26 11.58 -17.71 6.00
C VAL A 26 11.91 -17.82 7.50
N ALA A 27 10.98 -18.33 8.30
CA ALA A 27 11.14 -18.49 9.75
C ALA A 27 12.30 -19.45 10.09
N TRP A 28 12.48 -20.51 9.30
CA TRP A 28 13.52 -21.53 9.48
C TRP A 28 14.82 -21.27 8.69
N GLY A 29 14.91 -20.16 7.93
CA GLY A 29 16.09 -19.85 7.13
C GLY A 29 16.26 -20.76 5.91
N LEU A 30 15.16 -21.25 5.34
CA LEU A 30 15.11 -22.16 4.20
C LEU A 30 14.67 -21.47 2.89
N TRP A 31 14.55 -20.13 2.88
CA TRP A 31 14.12 -19.38 1.71
C TRP A 31 15.26 -19.28 0.67
N ARG A 32 15.53 -20.37 -0.02
CA ARG A 32 16.54 -20.48 -1.09
C ARG A 32 15.90 -21.02 -2.37
N PRO A 33 16.42 -20.71 -3.57
CA PRO A 33 15.80 -21.08 -4.84
C PRO A 33 15.40 -22.55 -4.95
N SER A 34 16.26 -23.46 -4.52
CA SER A 34 16.00 -24.93 -4.58
C SER A 34 14.79 -25.39 -3.76
N VAL A 35 14.47 -24.70 -2.67
CA VAL A 35 13.33 -25.04 -1.78
C VAL A 35 12.11 -24.19 -2.13
N ALA A 36 12.32 -22.93 -2.48
CA ALA A 36 11.24 -22.00 -2.81
C ALA A 36 10.56 -22.33 -4.14
N LEU A 37 11.35 -22.73 -5.16
CA LEU A 37 10.81 -23.00 -6.51
C LEU A 37 9.68 -24.04 -6.53
N PRO A 38 9.80 -25.24 -5.90
CA PRO A 38 8.71 -26.19 -5.82
C PRO A 38 7.46 -25.59 -5.17
N VAL A 39 7.61 -24.81 -4.11
CA VAL A 39 6.51 -24.14 -3.40
C VAL A 39 5.82 -23.10 -4.30
N LEU A 40 6.60 -22.32 -5.05
CA LEU A 40 6.07 -21.34 -5.99
C LEU A 40 5.33 -22.01 -7.16
N LEU A 41 5.79 -23.19 -7.62
CA LEU A 41 5.09 -23.99 -8.63
C LEU A 41 3.75 -24.52 -8.10
N VAL A 42 3.70 -24.98 -6.84
CA VAL A 42 2.42 -25.31 -6.19
C VAL A 42 1.51 -24.09 -6.11
N ALA A 43 2.04 -22.92 -5.76
CA ALA A 43 1.27 -21.68 -5.75
C ALA A 43 0.73 -21.33 -7.15
N VAL A 44 1.49 -21.56 -8.22
CA VAL A 44 1.01 -21.41 -9.61
C VAL A 44 -0.14 -22.39 -9.90
N ALA A 45 -0.01 -23.65 -9.53
CA ALA A 45 -1.09 -24.63 -9.72
C ALA A 45 -2.38 -24.24 -8.99
N VAL A 46 -2.25 -23.77 -7.74
CA VAL A 46 -3.38 -23.23 -6.96
C VAL A 46 -3.98 -22.01 -7.65
N ALA A 47 -3.15 -21.05 -8.10
CA ALA A 47 -3.58 -19.85 -8.81
C ALA A 47 -4.36 -20.17 -10.09
N VAL A 48 -3.87 -21.11 -10.89
CA VAL A 48 -4.55 -21.57 -12.12
C VAL A 48 -5.90 -22.22 -11.80
N ARG A 49 -5.95 -23.09 -10.78
CA ARG A 49 -7.19 -23.72 -10.34
C ARG A 49 -8.21 -22.68 -9.83
N VAL A 50 -7.75 -21.73 -9.01
CA VAL A 50 -8.58 -20.63 -8.50
C VAL A 50 -9.09 -19.77 -9.65
N ALA A 51 -8.21 -19.34 -10.56
CA ALA A 51 -8.56 -18.54 -11.72
C ALA A 51 -9.65 -19.20 -12.60
N ARG A 52 -9.55 -20.53 -12.79
CA ARG A 52 -10.54 -21.31 -13.55
C ARG A 52 -11.90 -21.42 -12.86
N SER A 53 -11.95 -21.32 -11.54
CA SER A 53 -13.18 -21.43 -10.74
C SER A 53 -14.02 -20.15 -10.73
N VAL A 54 -13.45 -19.01 -11.12
CA VAL A 54 -14.14 -17.71 -11.11
C VAL A 54 -14.91 -17.51 -12.43
N PRO A 55 -16.22 -17.20 -12.36
CA PRO A 55 -17.02 -16.93 -13.54
C PRO A 55 -16.54 -15.65 -14.24
N CYS A 56 -16.49 -15.72 -15.56
CA CYS A 56 -16.08 -14.61 -16.41
C CYS A 56 -17.26 -13.72 -16.77
N VAL A 57 -17.01 -12.43 -16.91
CA VAL A 57 -18.00 -11.48 -17.42
C VAL A 57 -17.93 -11.46 -18.94
N ALA A 58 -19.07 -11.63 -19.60
CA ALA A 58 -19.19 -11.43 -21.05
C ALA A 58 -18.92 -9.95 -21.40
N GLY A 59 -18.34 -9.70 -22.55
CA GLY A 59 -18.08 -8.33 -23.01
C GLY A 59 -17.27 -8.29 -24.30
N PRO A 60 -17.12 -7.13 -24.92
CA PRO A 60 -16.42 -6.99 -26.20
C PRO A 60 -14.91 -7.24 -26.02
N ARG A 61 -14.29 -7.81 -27.05
CA ARG A 61 -12.84 -8.13 -27.06
C ARG A 61 -11.97 -6.89 -26.89
N TRP A 62 -12.36 -5.77 -27.51
CA TRP A 62 -11.63 -4.52 -27.43
C TRP A 62 -11.40 -4.08 -25.96
N ALA A 63 -12.41 -4.19 -25.10
CA ALA A 63 -12.28 -3.77 -23.71
C ALA A 63 -11.28 -4.64 -22.93
N ALA A 64 -11.23 -5.94 -23.19
CA ALA A 64 -10.23 -6.81 -22.58
C ALA A 64 -8.82 -6.47 -23.05
N ILE A 65 -8.63 -6.22 -24.35
CA ILE A 65 -7.36 -5.81 -24.94
C ILE A 65 -6.92 -4.46 -24.36
N SER A 66 -7.83 -3.47 -24.32
CA SER A 66 -7.52 -2.14 -23.76
C SER A 66 -7.13 -2.20 -22.29
N LEU A 67 -7.78 -3.05 -21.47
CA LEU A 67 -7.39 -3.23 -20.07
C LEU A 67 -5.99 -3.83 -19.95
N VAL A 68 -5.64 -4.81 -20.77
CA VAL A 68 -4.28 -5.38 -20.80
C VAL A 68 -3.27 -4.31 -21.23
N LEU A 69 -3.58 -3.54 -22.27
CA LEU A 69 -2.68 -2.47 -22.75
C LEU A 69 -2.47 -1.39 -21.67
N VAL A 70 -3.53 -0.93 -21.01
CA VAL A 70 -3.43 0.04 -19.91
C VAL A 70 -2.60 -0.51 -18.75
N ALA A 71 -2.81 -1.76 -18.38
CA ALA A 71 -2.09 -2.38 -17.27
C ALA A 71 -0.60 -2.57 -17.61
N VAL A 72 -0.30 -3.06 -18.81
CA VAL A 72 1.09 -3.21 -19.29
C VAL A 72 1.75 -1.84 -19.42
N ALA A 73 1.09 -0.86 -20.05
CA ALA A 73 1.62 0.48 -20.17
C ALA A 73 1.92 1.14 -18.81
N GLY A 74 1.01 0.98 -17.82
CA GLY A 74 1.22 1.46 -16.46
C GLY A 74 2.41 0.79 -15.76
N GLY A 75 2.54 -0.55 -15.90
CA GLY A 75 3.67 -1.29 -15.38
C GLY A 75 5.00 -0.92 -16.08
N VAL A 76 5.01 -0.83 -17.40
CA VAL A 76 6.19 -0.40 -18.16
C VAL A 76 6.60 1.03 -17.79
N TRP A 77 5.63 1.93 -17.65
CA TRP A 77 5.90 3.31 -17.22
C TRP A 77 6.54 3.34 -15.83
N ALA A 78 5.96 2.64 -14.84
CA ALA A 78 6.53 2.54 -13.51
C ALA A 78 7.94 1.93 -13.53
N GLY A 79 8.14 0.83 -14.29
CA GLY A 79 9.45 0.18 -14.42
C GLY A 79 10.49 1.05 -15.13
N ALA A 80 10.12 1.75 -16.21
CA ALA A 80 11.02 2.65 -16.93
C ALA A 80 11.44 3.88 -16.08
N THR A 81 10.65 4.20 -15.05
CA THR A 81 10.90 5.34 -14.15
C THR A 81 11.05 4.89 -12.69
N HIS A 82 11.54 3.66 -12.45
CA HIS A 82 11.75 3.13 -11.10
C HIS A 82 12.79 3.95 -10.33
N ALA A 83 12.63 3.98 -9.01
CA ALA A 83 13.56 4.57 -8.07
C ALA A 83 14.60 3.53 -7.62
N GLU A 84 15.84 3.97 -7.40
CA GLU A 84 16.89 3.13 -6.81
C GLU A 84 16.99 3.34 -5.28
N HIS A 85 15.86 3.38 -4.59
CA HIS A 85 15.78 3.68 -3.16
C HIS A 85 16.28 2.51 -2.32
N ILE A 86 17.58 2.44 -2.06
CA ILE A 86 18.27 1.39 -1.29
C ILE A 86 18.75 1.92 0.05
N VAL A 87 19.42 3.07 0.05
CA VAL A 87 19.87 3.75 1.29
C VAL A 87 18.65 4.16 2.10
N LEU A 88 18.66 3.81 3.40
CA LEU A 88 17.45 3.80 4.23
C LEU A 88 16.95 5.21 4.60
N ARG A 89 16.02 5.75 3.86
CA ARG A 89 15.36 7.04 4.17
C ARG A 89 13.86 6.92 4.36
N ARG A 90 13.24 5.90 3.71
CA ARG A 90 11.80 5.59 3.78
C ARG A 90 11.58 4.08 3.72
N ASP A 91 10.33 3.65 3.86
CA ASP A 91 9.91 2.23 3.85
C ASP A 91 10.41 1.45 2.62
N ALA A 92 10.56 2.12 1.46
CA ALA A 92 11.06 1.47 0.26
C ALA A 92 12.45 0.88 0.46
N GLY A 93 13.39 1.62 1.08
CA GLY A 93 14.71 1.09 1.44
C GLY A 93 14.61 -0.08 2.42
N THR A 94 13.69 -0.03 3.39
CA THR A 94 13.46 -1.17 4.31
C THR A 94 13.04 -2.43 3.57
N TYR A 95 12.09 -2.31 2.61
CA TYR A 95 11.67 -3.46 1.80
C TYR A 95 12.78 -3.97 0.89
N ALA A 96 13.52 -3.08 0.23
CA ALA A 96 14.62 -3.44 -0.66
C ALA A 96 15.74 -4.19 0.07
N LEU A 97 16.24 -3.63 1.19
CA LEU A 97 17.27 -4.25 2.01
C LEU A 97 16.82 -5.57 2.64
N SER A 98 15.55 -5.66 3.06
CA SER A 98 15.01 -6.90 3.61
C SER A 98 14.88 -7.99 2.55
N ALA A 99 14.48 -7.64 1.33
CA ALA A 99 14.34 -8.58 0.23
C ALA A 99 15.70 -9.09 -0.27
N GLN A 100 16.68 -8.20 -0.41
CA GLN A 100 18.05 -8.55 -0.78
C GLN A 100 18.67 -9.51 0.27
N HIS A 101 18.55 -9.14 1.56
CA HIS A 101 19.08 -10.00 2.63
C HIS A 101 18.36 -11.36 2.67
N LEU A 102 17.04 -11.39 2.50
CA LEU A 102 16.27 -12.63 2.42
C LEU A 102 16.72 -13.51 1.25
N ALA A 103 16.99 -12.91 0.10
CA ALA A 103 17.43 -13.64 -1.09
C ALA A 103 18.82 -14.25 -0.95
N THR A 104 19.72 -13.60 -0.21
CA THR A 104 21.13 -14.00 -0.05
C THR A 104 21.38 -14.80 1.22
N ALA A 105 20.78 -14.42 2.35
CA ALA A 105 20.96 -15.06 3.65
C ALA A 105 19.83 -16.05 4.01
N HIS A 106 18.78 -16.16 3.17
CA HIS A 106 17.67 -17.10 3.26
C HIS A 106 16.72 -16.89 4.46
N ARG A 107 16.86 -15.79 5.19
CA ARG A 107 16.08 -15.38 6.37
C ARG A 107 15.96 -13.86 6.45
N LEU A 108 14.94 -13.35 7.18
CA LEU A 108 14.74 -11.90 7.33
C LEU A 108 15.66 -11.26 8.38
N GLY A 109 15.97 -11.96 9.44
CA GLY A 109 16.78 -11.42 10.52
C GLY A 109 18.26 -11.49 10.20
N VAL A 110 18.97 -10.38 10.39
CA VAL A 110 20.43 -10.28 10.30
C VAL A 110 21.03 -10.60 11.66
N ASP A 111 21.88 -11.62 11.76
CA ASP A 111 22.59 -11.94 13.00
C ASP A 111 23.61 -10.84 13.32
N VAL A 112 23.71 -10.49 14.59
CA VAL A 112 24.65 -9.49 15.07
C VAL A 112 25.85 -10.21 15.72
N ASP A 113 27.01 -10.03 15.13
CA ASP A 113 28.28 -10.48 15.74
C ASP A 113 28.62 -9.56 16.91
N VAL A 114 28.07 -9.84 18.08
CA VAL A 114 28.25 -9.03 19.29
C VAL A 114 29.72 -8.91 19.70
N PRO A 115 30.55 -9.97 19.69
CA PRO A 115 32.00 -9.85 19.88
C PRO A 115 32.64 -8.83 18.93
N ALA A 116 32.31 -8.88 17.64
CA ALA A 116 32.89 -7.96 16.66
C ALA A 116 32.48 -6.48 16.86
N LEU A 117 31.45 -6.22 17.66
CA LEU A 117 30.99 -4.87 18.01
C LEU A 117 31.56 -4.36 19.33
N GLY A 118 32.54 -5.06 19.91
CA GLY A 118 33.16 -4.70 21.20
C GLY A 118 32.52 -5.41 22.40
N GLY A 119 31.68 -6.40 22.17
CA GLY A 119 31.07 -7.24 23.20
C GLY A 119 29.83 -6.63 23.87
N ALA A 120 29.27 -7.37 24.82
CA ALA A 120 28.05 -6.97 25.53
C ALA A 120 28.21 -5.66 26.31
N ALA A 121 29.41 -5.39 26.88
CA ALA A 121 29.67 -4.16 27.61
C ALA A 121 29.61 -2.92 26.72
N ALA A 122 30.15 -2.97 25.51
CA ALA A 122 30.08 -1.89 24.55
C ALA A 122 28.59 -1.63 24.12
N LEU A 123 27.81 -2.68 23.89
CA LEU A 123 26.41 -2.55 23.54
C LEU A 123 25.52 -2.08 24.71
N ALA A 124 25.94 -2.26 25.96
CA ALA A 124 25.24 -1.75 27.14
C ALA A 124 25.52 -0.26 27.40
N THR A 125 26.46 0.35 26.67
CA THR A 125 26.81 1.77 26.83
C THR A 125 25.65 2.64 26.36
N ALA A 126 25.32 3.68 27.09
CA ALA A 126 24.25 4.61 26.78
C ALA A 126 24.46 5.26 25.38
N GLY A 127 23.44 5.24 24.54
CA GLY A 127 23.50 5.76 23.18
C GLY A 127 24.02 4.77 22.12
N VAL A 128 24.50 3.60 22.53
CA VAL A 128 24.97 2.55 21.63
C VAL A 128 23.80 1.62 21.26
N THR A 129 23.59 1.34 19.97
CA THR A 129 22.53 0.46 19.50
C THR A 129 22.91 -0.22 18.18
N VAL A 130 22.29 -1.37 17.92
CA VAL A 130 22.33 -2.04 16.61
C VAL A 130 21.06 -1.77 15.79
N ALA A 131 20.04 -1.17 16.40
CA ALA A 131 18.80 -0.82 15.72
C ALA A 131 18.95 0.45 14.86
N SER A 132 18.16 0.53 13.82
CA SER A 132 18.01 1.72 12.96
C SER A 132 16.52 1.90 12.58
N PRO A 133 16.11 3.02 11.98
CA PRO A 133 14.77 3.16 11.46
C PRO A 133 14.40 1.96 10.58
N GLY A 134 13.20 1.41 10.77
CA GLY A 134 12.73 0.25 10.02
C GLY A 134 13.39 -1.10 10.35
N PHE A 135 14.34 -1.14 11.31
CA PHE A 135 15.03 -2.36 11.72
C PHE A 135 15.21 -2.41 13.24
N TYR A 136 14.60 -3.39 13.88
CA TYR A 136 14.53 -3.53 15.33
C TYR A 136 15.54 -4.56 15.85
N ALA A 137 16.19 -4.25 16.97
CA ALA A 137 16.97 -5.23 17.70
C ALA A 137 16.05 -6.24 18.40
N ARG A 138 16.39 -7.53 18.32
CA ARG A 138 15.68 -8.63 18.99
C ARG A 138 16.67 -9.60 19.61
N GLY A 139 16.36 -10.10 20.81
CA GLY A 139 17.24 -10.99 21.57
C GLY A 139 18.24 -10.21 22.40
N SER A 140 19.17 -10.92 23.03
CA SER A 140 20.23 -10.37 23.86
C SER A 140 21.50 -11.24 23.79
N GLY A 141 22.67 -10.68 24.12
CA GLY A 141 23.96 -11.36 24.06
C GLY A 141 24.21 -11.95 22.66
N ALA A 142 24.75 -13.16 22.59
CA ALA A 142 25.09 -13.84 21.36
C ALA A 142 23.89 -14.16 20.44
N ARG A 143 22.65 -14.02 20.94
CA ARG A 143 21.42 -14.22 20.16
C ARG A 143 20.80 -12.92 19.64
N THR A 144 21.54 -11.82 19.69
CA THR A 144 21.08 -10.54 19.17
C THR A 144 20.92 -10.62 17.65
N ARG A 145 19.76 -10.18 17.16
CA ARG A 145 19.43 -10.07 15.73
C ARG A 145 18.83 -8.72 15.45
N VAL A 146 18.98 -8.27 14.22
CA VAL A 146 18.23 -7.12 13.68
C VAL A 146 17.18 -7.65 12.72
N VAL A 147 15.92 -7.29 12.96
CA VAL A 147 14.78 -7.75 12.16
C VAL A 147 14.04 -6.56 11.53
N PRO A 148 13.57 -6.70 10.28
CA PRO A 148 12.82 -5.62 9.62
C PRO A 148 11.47 -5.40 10.28
N GLN A 149 10.94 -4.17 10.12
CA GLN A 149 9.66 -3.78 10.71
C GLN A 149 8.44 -4.39 10.03
N PHE A 150 8.54 -4.79 8.75
CA PHE A 150 7.35 -5.19 7.99
C PHE A 150 7.11 -6.71 7.98
N LEU A 151 5.94 -7.09 7.44
CA LEU A 151 5.58 -8.49 7.20
C LEU A 151 6.39 -9.09 6.05
N PRO A 152 6.63 -10.40 6.03
CA PRO A 152 7.54 -11.06 5.09
C PRO A 152 7.02 -11.13 3.65
N ALA A 153 5.70 -10.99 3.41
CA ALA A 153 5.14 -11.21 2.07
C ALA A 153 5.74 -10.31 0.98
N THR A 154 5.88 -9.01 1.25
CA THR A 154 6.49 -8.09 0.27
C THR A 154 7.97 -8.38 0.04
N PRO A 155 8.85 -8.51 1.07
CA PRO A 155 10.22 -8.95 0.87
C PRO A 155 10.36 -10.28 0.11
N VAL A 156 9.48 -11.25 0.35
CA VAL A 156 9.42 -12.52 -0.39
C VAL A 156 9.19 -12.28 -1.87
N LEU A 157 8.20 -11.47 -2.25
CA LEU A 157 7.90 -11.17 -3.65
C LEU A 157 9.05 -10.42 -4.34
N LEU A 158 9.65 -9.45 -3.66
CA LEU A 158 10.79 -8.69 -4.17
C LEU A 158 12.05 -9.57 -4.30
N SER A 159 12.26 -10.54 -3.39
CA SER A 159 13.40 -11.47 -3.45
C SER A 159 13.39 -12.36 -4.68
N LEU A 160 12.21 -12.63 -5.26
CA LEU A 160 12.12 -13.33 -6.55
C LEU A 160 12.71 -12.50 -7.69
N GLY A 161 12.50 -11.19 -7.66
CA GLY A 161 13.16 -10.27 -8.59
C GLY A 161 14.68 -10.30 -8.43
N TRP A 162 15.18 -10.32 -7.17
CA TRP A 162 16.61 -10.47 -6.92
C TRP A 162 17.20 -11.75 -7.53
N TRP A 163 16.52 -12.88 -7.38
CA TRP A 163 16.99 -14.13 -7.99
C TRP A 163 16.96 -14.13 -9.53
N ALA A 164 16.12 -13.27 -10.13
CA ALA A 164 16.06 -13.13 -11.57
C ALA A 164 17.18 -12.24 -12.15
N ASP A 165 17.44 -11.07 -11.52
CA ASP A 165 18.38 -10.06 -12.04
C ASP A 165 18.89 -9.10 -10.94
N GLY A 166 19.28 -9.62 -9.78
CA GLY A 166 19.89 -8.82 -8.72
C GLY A 166 19.04 -7.59 -8.33
N TRP A 167 19.72 -6.45 -8.18
CA TRP A 167 19.05 -5.19 -7.85
C TRP A 167 18.01 -4.78 -8.89
N THR A 168 18.29 -4.90 -10.18
CA THR A 168 17.36 -4.50 -11.25
C THR A 168 16.03 -5.26 -11.13
N GLY A 169 16.11 -6.59 -11.03
CA GLY A 169 14.91 -7.43 -10.89
C GLY A 169 14.12 -7.13 -9.63
N LEU A 170 14.81 -6.89 -8.50
CA LEU A 170 14.19 -6.53 -7.23
C LEU A 170 13.44 -5.19 -7.34
N LEU A 171 14.06 -4.16 -7.92
CA LEU A 171 13.51 -2.81 -8.04
C LEU A 171 12.37 -2.75 -9.08
N LEU A 172 12.34 -3.65 -10.06
CA LEU A 172 11.25 -3.75 -11.05
C LEU A 172 10.05 -4.57 -10.58
N ALA A 173 10.17 -5.38 -9.53
CA ALA A 173 9.08 -6.23 -9.04
C ALA A 173 7.80 -5.45 -8.65
N PRO A 174 7.86 -4.24 -8.03
CA PRO A 174 6.66 -3.44 -7.77
C PRO A 174 5.93 -2.99 -9.04
N ALA A 175 6.63 -2.70 -10.12
CA ALA A 175 6.04 -2.32 -11.40
C ALA A 175 5.24 -3.48 -12.03
N VAL A 176 5.75 -4.72 -11.90
CA VAL A 176 5.00 -5.93 -12.27
C VAL A 176 3.77 -6.09 -11.38
N GLY A 177 3.93 -5.89 -10.07
CA GLY A 177 2.82 -5.87 -9.11
C GLY A 177 1.74 -4.86 -9.47
N LEU A 178 2.13 -3.66 -9.92
CA LEU A 178 1.22 -2.61 -10.37
C LEU A 178 0.45 -3.01 -11.63
N ALA A 179 1.12 -3.59 -12.63
CA ALA A 179 0.44 -4.07 -13.84
C ALA A 179 -0.65 -5.10 -13.50
N LEU A 180 -0.34 -6.06 -12.62
CA LEU A 180 -1.30 -7.07 -12.15
C LEU A 180 -2.44 -6.44 -11.32
N ALA A 181 -2.14 -5.43 -10.51
CA ALA A 181 -3.13 -4.70 -9.73
C ALA A 181 -4.11 -3.92 -10.62
N LEU A 182 -3.62 -3.26 -11.67
CA LEU A 182 -4.45 -2.58 -12.67
C LEU A 182 -5.36 -3.56 -13.43
N LEU A 183 -4.87 -4.77 -13.76
CA LEU A 183 -5.71 -5.83 -14.33
C LEU A 183 -6.80 -6.29 -13.37
N ALA A 184 -6.48 -6.48 -12.08
CA ALA A 184 -7.46 -6.88 -11.06
C ALA A 184 -8.51 -5.79 -10.83
N PHE A 185 -8.10 -4.52 -10.78
CA PHE A 185 -9.02 -3.39 -10.70
C PHE A 185 -9.93 -3.30 -11.93
N GLY A 186 -9.36 -3.43 -13.13
CA GLY A 186 -10.13 -3.46 -14.39
C GLY A 186 -11.15 -4.60 -14.44
N ALA A 187 -10.80 -5.79 -13.93
CA ALA A 187 -11.71 -6.92 -13.80
C ALA A 187 -12.88 -6.62 -12.84
N LEU A 188 -12.59 -6.02 -11.68
CA LEU A 188 -13.61 -5.55 -10.74
C LEU A 188 -14.51 -4.48 -11.37
N ALA A 189 -13.92 -3.48 -12.00
CA ALA A 189 -14.64 -2.40 -12.66
C ALA A 189 -15.58 -2.91 -13.77
N ARG A 190 -15.14 -3.89 -14.59
CA ARG A 190 -16.01 -4.53 -15.59
C ARG A 190 -17.27 -5.12 -15.00
N ARG A 191 -17.18 -5.76 -13.84
CA ARG A 191 -18.32 -6.34 -13.13
C ARG A 191 -19.30 -5.30 -12.62
N LEU A 192 -18.82 -4.11 -12.26
CA LEU A 192 -19.60 -3.08 -11.60
C LEU A 192 -20.09 -1.97 -12.54
N VAL A 193 -19.21 -1.48 -13.42
CA VAL A 193 -19.53 -0.33 -14.29
C VAL A 193 -19.56 -0.66 -15.79
N GLY A 194 -19.31 -1.92 -16.15
CA GLY A 194 -19.32 -2.37 -17.54
C GLY A 194 -18.01 -2.09 -18.28
N PRO A 195 -17.88 -2.60 -19.53
CA PRO A 195 -16.57 -2.68 -20.22
C PRO A 195 -15.93 -1.33 -20.54
N ALA A 196 -16.67 -0.37 -21.07
CA ALA A 196 -16.13 0.93 -21.49
C ALA A 196 -15.65 1.75 -20.27
N TRP A 197 -16.49 1.85 -19.24
CA TRP A 197 -16.14 2.61 -18.04
C TRP A 197 -15.09 1.91 -17.17
N ALA A 198 -14.94 0.59 -17.29
CA ALA A 198 -13.84 -0.12 -16.69
C ALA A 198 -12.49 0.29 -17.29
N VAL A 199 -12.39 0.42 -18.62
CA VAL A 199 -11.17 0.91 -19.28
C VAL A 199 -10.86 2.34 -18.83
N ALA A 200 -11.87 3.23 -18.85
CA ALA A 200 -11.72 4.62 -18.43
C ALA A 200 -11.25 4.75 -16.97
N ALA A 201 -11.88 4.02 -16.05
CA ALA A 201 -11.52 4.04 -14.63
C ALA A 201 -10.11 3.45 -14.40
N THR A 202 -9.73 2.40 -15.13
CA THR A 202 -8.40 1.78 -15.00
C THR A 202 -7.32 2.71 -15.57
N ALA A 203 -7.58 3.38 -16.69
CA ALA A 203 -6.68 4.38 -17.24
C ALA A 203 -6.52 5.58 -16.29
N ALA A 204 -7.63 6.08 -15.72
CA ALA A 204 -7.58 7.15 -14.72
C ALA A 204 -6.75 6.75 -13.49
N LEU A 205 -6.92 5.51 -12.99
CA LEU A 205 -6.14 4.99 -11.85
C LEU A 205 -4.65 4.90 -12.20
N ALA A 206 -4.30 4.36 -13.37
CA ALA A 206 -2.93 4.26 -13.83
C ALA A 206 -2.24 5.63 -14.02
N LEU A 207 -3.03 6.67 -14.32
CA LEU A 207 -2.57 8.05 -14.48
C LEU A 207 -2.44 8.81 -13.15
N THR A 208 -2.82 8.24 -12.00
CA THR A 208 -2.63 8.94 -10.71
C THR A 208 -1.21 8.77 -10.21
N GLN A 209 -0.55 9.87 -9.86
CA GLN A 209 0.83 9.87 -9.36
C GLN A 209 1.04 8.95 -8.14
N PRO A 210 0.16 8.90 -7.10
CA PRO A 210 0.37 8.00 -5.98
C PRO A 210 0.42 6.52 -6.38
N VAL A 211 -0.35 6.10 -7.37
CA VAL A 211 -0.35 4.73 -7.91
C VAL A 211 0.93 4.46 -8.69
N LEU A 212 1.35 5.41 -9.51
CA LEU A 212 2.61 5.35 -10.24
C LEU A 212 3.82 5.33 -9.29
N HIS A 213 3.84 6.21 -8.28
CA HIS A 213 4.86 6.25 -7.23
C HIS A 213 4.98 4.91 -6.48
N ALA A 214 3.85 4.32 -6.10
CA ALA A 214 3.85 3.01 -5.45
C ALA A 214 4.42 1.89 -6.34
N GLY A 215 4.28 1.99 -7.65
CA GLY A 215 4.85 1.03 -8.61
C GLY A 215 6.32 1.30 -8.97
N ARG A 216 6.82 2.53 -8.73
CA ARG A 216 8.21 2.92 -9.01
C ARG A 216 9.19 2.52 -7.92
N ALA A 217 8.73 2.37 -6.69
CA ALA A 217 9.56 2.07 -5.53
C ALA A 217 9.10 0.75 -4.86
N THR A 218 9.93 0.19 -4.01
CA THR A 218 9.75 -1.12 -3.38
C THR A 218 8.69 -1.12 -2.28
N TYR A 219 7.46 -0.68 -2.61
CA TYR A 219 6.33 -0.61 -1.69
C TYR A 219 5.41 -1.83 -1.76
N SER A 220 4.63 -2.04 -0.70
CA SER A 220 3.63 -3.11 -0.59
C SER A 220 2.27 -2.78 -1.22
N GLU A 221 2.02 -1.52 -1.52
CA GLU A 221 0.74 -1.00 -1.99
C GLU A 221 0.25 -1.63 -3.30
N PRO A 222 1.09 -1.87 -4.33
CA PRO A 222 0.65 -2.56 -5.55
C PRO A 222 0.11 -3.97 -5.28
N PHE A 223 0.76 -4.73 -4.39
CA PHE A 223 0.33 -6.07 -4.04
C PHE A 223 -0.95 -6.07 -3.20
N ALA A 224 -1.11 -5.10 -2.29
CA ALA A 224 -2.34 -4.92 -1.52
C ALA A 224 -3.53 -4.54 -2.42
N LEU A 225 -3.33 -3.61 -3.36
CA LEU A 225 -4.31 -3.23 -4.38
C LEU A 225 -4.73 -4.44 -5.24
N LEU A 226 -3.76 -5.24 -5.70
CA LEU A 226 -4.00 -6.47 -6.46
C LEU A 226 -4.94 -7.42 -5.71
N VAL A 227 -4.55 -7.79 -4.48
CA VAL A 227 -5.29 -8.79 -3.69
C VAL A 227 -6.66 -8.23 -3.27
N GLY A 228 -6.75 -6.97 -2.87
CA GLY A 228 -7.99 -6.31 -2.48
C GLY A 228 -9.01 -6.22 -3.62
N CYS A 229 -8.58 -5.80 -4.82
CA CYS A 229 -9.44 -5.75 -6.00
C CYS A 229 -9.89 -7.14 -6.45
N ALA A 230 -9.02 -8.13 -6.40
CA ALA A 230 -9.36 -9.52 -6.70
C ALA A 230 -10.37 -10.08 -5.70
N ALA A 231 -10.19 -9.86 -4.40
CA ALA A 231 -11.13 -10.26 -3.35
C ALA A 231 -12.51 -9.65 -3.59
N ALA A 232 -12.57 -8.35 -3.88
CA ALA A 232 -13.82 -7.65 -4.20
C ALA A 232 -14.49 -8.21 -5.47
N SER A 233 -13.70 -8.51 -6.51
CA SER A 233 -14.20 -9.11 -7.76
C SER A 233 -14.81 -10.50 -7.53
N VAL A 234 -14.16 -11.35 -6.73
CA VAL A 234 -14.67 -12.68 -6.36
C VAL A 234 -15.92 -12.54 -5.50
N LEU A 235 -15.98 -11.57 -4.59
CA LEU A 235 -17.12 -11.34 -3.72
C LEU A 235 -18.35 -10.87 -4.51
N VAL A 236 -18.18 -10.02 -5.54
CA VAL A 236 -19.25 -9.69 -6.49
C VAL A 236 -19.78 -10.93 -7.18
N ALA A 237 -18.90 -11.84 -7.61
CA ALA A 237 -19.32 -13.12 -8.22
C ALA A 237 -20.02 -14.04 -7.20
N ALA A 238 -19.57 -14.08 -5.96
CA ALA A 238 -20.13 -14.89 -4.87
C ALA A 238 -21.53 -14.43 -4.42
N THR A 239 -21.97 -13.25 -4.83
CA THR A 239 -23.31 -12.70 -4.56
C THR A 239 -24.24 -12.76 -5.80
N SER A 240 -23.77 -13.37 -6.88
CA SER A 240 -24.59 -13.57 -8.11
C SER A 240 -25.69 -14.62 -7.86
N ARG A 241 -26.90 -14.32 -8.38
CA ARG A 241 -28.04 -15.22 -8.25
C ARG A 241 -28.09 -16.33 -9.32
N SER A 242 -27.25 -16.25 -10.33
CA SER A 242 -27.24 -17.20 -11.45
C SER A 242 -26.40 -18.44 -11.20
N LEU A 243 -25.76 -18.55 -10.02
CA LEU A 243 -24.88 -19.65 -9.66
C LEU A 243 -25.52 -20.58 -8.63
N GLU A 244 -25.17 -21.86 -8.71
CA GLU A 244 -25.56 -22.87 -7.74
C GLU A 244 -24.93 -22.59 -6.36
N ASP A 245 -25.60 -23.03 -5.28
CA ASP A 245 -25.17 -22.86 -3.91
C ASP A 245 -23.74 -23.37 -3.64
N ARG A 246 -23.37 -24.49 -4.27
CA ARG A 246 -22.02 -25.06 -4.13
C ARG A 246 -20.94 -24.13 -4.70
N ALA A 247 -21.23 -23.49 -5.83
CA ALA A 247 -20.34 -22.49 -6.45
C ALA A 247 -20.26 -21.23 -5.59
N LEU A 248 -21.40 -20.73 -5.09
CA LEU A 248 -21.47 -19.58 -4.19
C LEU A 248 -20.70 -19.80 -2.90
N ARG A 249 -20.77 -20.99 -2.27
CA ARG A 249 -19.97 -21.34 -1.08
C ARG A 249 -18.48 -21.32 -1.38
N ARG A 250 -18.03 -21.89 -2.51
CA ARG A 250 -16.61 -21.91 -2.91
C ARG A 250 -16.09 -20.48 -3.16
N LEU A 251 -16.86 -19.67 -3.88
CA LEU A 251 -16.49 -18.29 -4.14
C LEU A 251 -16.49 -17.43 -2.86
N GLY A 252 -17.44 -17.68 -1.94
CA GLY A 252 -17.46 -17.03 -0.63
C GLY A 252 -16.19 -17.33 0.18
N LEU A 253 -15.80 -18.62 0.27
CA LEU A 253 -14.56 -19.01 0.94
C LEU A 253 -13.34 -18.34 0.30
N LEU A 254 -13.24 -18.37 -1.04
CA LEU A 254 -12.15 -17.75 -1.78
C LEU A 254 -12.10 -16.24 -1.56
N ALA A 255 -13.25 -15.55 -1.62
CA ALA A 255 -13.32 -14.11 -1.35
C ALA A 255 -12.84 -13.78 0.07
N GLY A 256 -13.22 -14.59 1.06
CA GLY A 256 -12.76 -14.44 2.44
C GLY A 256 -11.26 -14.68 2.59
N LEU A 257 -10.72 -15.74 1.98
CA LEU A 257 -9.28 -16.03 2.00
C LEU A 257 -8.46 -14.92 1.36
N LEU A 258 -8.90 -14.37 0.21
CA LEU A 258 -8.22 -13.26 -0.44
C LEU A 258 -8.34 -11.97 0.41
N ALA A 259 -9.53 -11.63 0.92
CA ALA A 259 -9.75 -10.43 1.71
C ALA A 259 -8.93 -10.44 3.00
N GLY A 260 -8.95 -11.53 3.76
CA GLY A 260 -8.10 -11.70 4.95
C GLY A 260 -6.61 -11.81 4.59
N GLY A 261 -6.30 -12.37 3.42
CA GLY A 261 -4.94 -12.52 2.91
C GLY A 261 -4.23 -11.20 2.57
N VAL A 262 -4.97 -10.09 2.37
CA VAL A 262 -4.36 -8.75 2.24
C VAL A 262 -3.53 -8.42 3.49
N ALA A 263 -3.94 -8.91 4.67
CA ALA A 263 -3.23 -8.68 5.93
C ALA A 263 -1.83 -9.35 5.97
N LEU A 264 -1.52 -10.32 5.10
CA LEU A 264 -0.16 -10.87 4.92
C LEU A 264 0.79 -9.86 4.26
N VAL A 265 0.24 -9.00 3.41
CA VAL A 265 0.99 -7.94 2.72
C VAL A 265 1.05 -6.68 3.57
N ARG A 266 -0.09 -6.30 4.19
CA ARG A 266 -0.23 -5.09 5.00
C ARG A 266 -1.12 -5.35 6.20
N ILE A 267 -0.58 -5.15 7.40
CA ILE A 267 -1.30 -5.41 8.66
C ILE A 267 -2.50 -4.47 8.86
N ASP A 268 -2.48 -3.26 8.31
CA ASP A 268 -3.57 -2.28 8.38
C ASP A 268 -4.82 -2.70 7.57
N ALA A 269 -4.71 -3.71 6.69
CA ALA A 269 -5.86 -4.34 6.01
C ALA A 269 -6.84 -5.07 6.95
N LEU A 270 -6.52 -5.17 8.25
CA LEU A 270 -7.49 -5.59 9.27
C LEU A 270 -8.75 -4.70 9.26
N ARG A 271 -8.61 -3.44 8.87
CA ARG A 271 -9.73 -2.50 8.70
C ARG A 271 -10.75 -3.00 7.66
N GLU A 272 -10.29 -3.39 6.48
CA GLU A 272 -11.15 -3.91 5.41
C GLU A 272 -11.78 -5.25 5.81
N SER A 273 -11.02 -6.09 6.52
CA SER A 273 -11.52 -7.34 7.10
C SER A 273 -12.64 -7.10 8.10
N ALA A 274 -12.48 -6.10 8.98
CA ALA A 274 -13.51 -5.71 9.95
C ALA A 274 -14.80 -5.21 9.27
N LEU A 275 -14.65 -4.39 8.22
CA LEU A 275 -15.78 -3.84 7.46
C LEU A 275 -16.54 -4.90 6.66
N LEU A 276 -15.99 -6.09 6.44
CA LEU A 276 -16.72 -7.23 5.87
C LEU A 276 -17.65 -7.91 6.87
N LEU A 277 -17.49 -7.74 8.18
CA LEU A 277 -18.34 -8.38 9.18
C LEU A 277 -19.83 -7.98 9.07
N PRO A 278 -20.19 -6.69 8.93
CA PRO A 278 -21.57 -6.30 8.66
C PRO A 278 -22.11 -6.87 7.34
N VAL A 279 -21.26 -7.00 6.30
CA VAL A 279 -21.66 -7.62 5.03
C VAL A 279 -21.98 -9.10 5.23
N VAL A 280 -21.13 -9.83 5.98
CA VAL A 280 -21.39 -11.23 6.35
C VAL A 280 -22.69 -11.36 7.11
N ALA A 281 -22.97 -10.47 8.06
CA ALA A 281 -24.22 -10.46 8.82
C ALA A 281 -25.44 -10.21 7.92
N LEU A 282 -25.37 -9.26 6.99
CA LEU A 282 -26.43 -9.02 6.01
C LEU A 282 -26.68 -10.25 5.11
N LEU A 283 -25.63 -10.89 4.63
CA LEU A 283 -25.73 -12.12 3.83
C LEU A 283 -26.33 -13.28 4.68
N ALA A 284 -25.93 -13.40 5.94
CA ALA A 284 -26.46 -14.42 6.86
C ALA A 284 -27.95 -14.18 7.18
N ALA A 285 -28.36 -12.93 7.41
CA ALA A 285 -29.76 -12.55 7.62
C ALA A 285 -30.64 -12.91 6.41
N ARG A 286 -30.05 -12.87 5.21
CA ARG A 286 -30.72 -13.29 3.94
C ARG A 286 -30.53 -14.77 3.62
N ARG A 287 -29.99 -15.57 4.54
CA ARG A 287 -29.71 -17.01 4.37
C ARG A 287 -28.85 -17.33 3.15
N SER A 288 -27.98 -16.39 2.74
CA SER A 288 -27.08 -16.60 1.60
C SER A 288 -26.09 -17.72 1.87
N PRO A 289 -25.91 -18.66 0.93
CA PRO A 289 -24.93 -19.75 1.08
C PRO A 289 -23.48 -19.25 1.15
N THR A 290 -23.23 -18.00 0.74
CA THR A 290 -21.93 -17.34 0.76
C THR A 290 -21.47 -16.91 2.16
N ALA A 291 -22.41 -16.61 3.08
CA ALA A 291 -22.10 -15.94 4.35
C ALA A 291 -21.09 -16.68 5.22
N ARG A 292 -21.39 -17.95 5.57
CA ARG A 292 -20.52 -18.76 6.43
C ARG A 292 -19.14 -19.06 5.82
N PRO A 293 -19.04 -19.47 4.54
CA PRO A 293 -17.73 -19.67 3.91
C PRO A 293 -16.89 -18.39 3.81
N LEU A 294 -17.52 -17.23 3.53
CA LEU A 294 -16.86 -15.95 3.53
C LEU A 294 -16.24 -15.62 4.89
N LEU A 295 -17.01 -15.79 5.98
CA LEU A 295 -16.53 -15.58 7.34
C LEU A 295 -15.39 -16.55 7.70
N ALA A 296 -15.51 -17.82 7.33
CA ALA A 296 -14.49 -18.84 7.59
C ALA A 296 -13.18 -18.51 6.87
N GLY A 297 -13.24 -18.17 5.58
CA GLY A 297 -12.06 -17.79 4.81
C GLY A 297 -11.41 -16.52 5.35
N LEU A 298 -12.21 -15.48 5.66
CA LEU A 298 -11.75 -14.23 6.25
C LEU A 298 -11.05 -14.45 7.59
N GLY A 299 -11.69 -15.21 8.48
CA GLY A 299 -11.13 -15.52 9.80
C GLY A 299 -9.83 -16.33 9.70
N LEU A 300 -9.82 -17.40 8.89
CA LEU A 300 -8.64 -18.23 8.70
C LEU A 300 -7.44 -17.44 8.19
N ALA A 301 -7.63 -16.65 7.13
CA ALA A 301 -6.53 -15.87 6.54
C ALA A 301 -6.06 -14.74 7.47
N THR A 302 -6.98 -14.05 8.15
CA THR A 302 -6.64 -13.00 9.12
C THR A 302 -5.88 -13.58 10.32
N VAL A 303 -6.34 -14.67 10.90
CA VAL A 303 -5.66 -15.35 12.03
C VAL A 303 -4.27 -15.81 11.60
N TYR A 304 -4.12 -16.40 10.41
CA TYR A 304 -2.82 -16.79 9.87
C TYR A 304 -1.89 -15.60 9.69
N ALA A 305 -2.37 -14.47 9.17
CA ALA A 305 -1.58 -13.25 9.00
C ALA A 305 -1.07 -12.70 10.35
N PHE A 306 -1.92 -12.68 11.38
CA PHE A 306 -1.52 -12.26 12.72
C PHE A 306 -0.57 -13.25 13.40
N ALA A 307 -0.77 -14.56 13.24
CA ALA A 307 0.17 -15.57 13.71
C ALA A 307 1.53 -15.40 13.06
N THR A 308 1.57 -15.13 11.74
CA THR A 308 2.81 -14.78 11.03
C THR A 308 3.48 -13.54 11.61
N ALA A 309 2.72 -12.47 11.84
CA ALA A 309 3.25 -11.23 12.40
C ALA A 309 3.84 -11.46 13.81
N LEU A 310 3.19 -12.24 14.65
CA LEU A 310 3.69 -12.62 15.99
C LEU A 310 4.97 -13.47 15.91
N LEU A 311 5.06 -14.35 14.92
CA LEU A 311 6.21 -15.24 14.76
C LEU A 311 7.45 -14.48 14.27
N VAL A 312 7.33 -13.70 13.19
CA VAL A 312 8.49 -13.14 12.48
C VAL A 312 8.62 -11.62 12.59
N SER A 313 7.57 -10.88 12.94
CA SER A 313 7.55 -9.41 12.98
C SER A 313 7.04 -8.83 14.32
N ARG A 314 7.23 -9.56 15.43
CA ARG A 314 6.72 -9.15 16.75
C ARG A 314 7.13 -7.74 17.18
N PRO A 315 8.38 -7.26 16.97
CA PRO A 315 8.74 -5.89 17.31
C PRO A 315 7.94 -4.84 16.53
N TYR A 316 7.62 -5.13 15.27
CA TYR A 316 6.77 -4.26 14.48
C TYR A 316 5.34 -4.16 15.04
N LEU A 317 4.73 -5.27 15.48
CA LEU A 317 3.41 -5.23 16.12
C LEU A 317 3.43 -4.35 17.38
N GLY A 318 4.51 -4.41 18.18
CA GLY A 318 4.70 -3.52 19.32
C GLY A 318 4.77 -2.05 18.92
N ALA A 319 5.54 -1.74 17.88
CA ALA A 319 5.68 -0.37 17.37
C ALA A 319 4.39 0.23 16.84
N VAL A 320 3.50 -0.58 16.24
CA VAL A 320 2.20 -0.12 15.71
C VAL A 320 1.02 -0.38 16.65
N ALA A 321 1.26 -0.82 17.88
CA ALA A 321 0.20 -1.19 18.84
C ALA A 321 -0.79 -0.04 19.10
N GLY A 322 -0.32 1.21 19.16
CA GLY A 322 -1.16 2.39 19.33
C GLY A 322 -2.22 2.59 18.23
N SER A 323 -1.99 2.06 17.02
CA SER A 323 -2.96 2.07 15.92
C SER A 323 -3.72 0.74 15.80
N LEU A 324 -3.06 -0.37 16.13
CA LEU A 324 -3.62 -1.70 15.96
C LEU A 324 -4.65 -2.05 17.03
N LEU A 325 -4.44 -1.64 18.29
CA LEU A 325 -5.37 -1.93 19.40
C LEU A 325 -6.74 -1.28 19.22
N PRO A 326 -6.88 0.03 18.86
CA PRO A 326 -8.17 0.61 18.53
C PRO A 326 -8.86 -0.08 17.36
N LEU A 327 -8.09 -0.51 16.35
CA LEU A 327 -8.65 -1.26 15.22
C LEU A 327 -9.14 -2.64 15.64
N ALA A 328 -8.42 -3.35 16.51
CA ALA A 328 -8.87 -4.62 17.06
C ALA A 328 -10.16 -4.45 17.93
N ALA A 329 -10.24 -3.38 18.70
CA ALA A 329 -11.47 -3.03 19.44
C ALA A 329 -12.64 -2.78 18.46
N ALA A 330 -12.40 -2.06 17.37
CA ALA A 330 -13.42 -1.85 16.32
C ALA A 330 -13.89 -3.17 15.69
N VAL A 331 -13.01 -4.14 15.48
CA VAL A 331 -13.39 -5.49 15.02
C VAL A 331 -14.37 -6.13 15.99
N VAL A 332 -14.08 -6.08 17.31
CA VAL A 332 -14.95 -6.65 18.36
C VAL A 332 -16.32 -5.96 18.37
N VAL A 333 -16.33 -4.63 18.28
CA VAL A 333 -17.58 -3.84 18.26
C VAL A 333 -18.40 -4.17 17.00
N LEU A 334 -17.77 -4.23 15.83
CA LEU A 334 -18.46 -4.58 14.58
C LEU A 334 -18.97 -6.03 14.59
N ALA A 335 -18.19 -6.97 15.12
CA ALA A 335 -18.61 -8.36 15.26
C ALA A 335 -19.78 -8.49 16.23
N GLY A 336 -19.69 -7.87 17.42
CA GLY A 336 -20.74 -7.85 18.43
C GLY A 336 -22.01 -7.18 17.92
N GLY A 337 -21.89 -5.99 17.32
CA GLY A 337 -23.02 -5.27 16.71
C GLY A 337 -23.70 -6.08 15.59
N SER A 338 -22.89 -6.74 14.74
CA SER A 338 -23.39 -7.64 13.70
C SER A 338 -24.15 -8.83 14.28
N ALA A 339 -23.63 -9.45 15.35
CA ALA A 339 -24.27 -10.56 16.03
C ALA A 339 -25.59 -10.16 16.72
N VAL A 340 -25.61 -8.97 17.35
CA VAL A 340 -26.83 -8.40 17.94
C VAL A 340 -27.86 -8.12 16.84
N ALA A 341 -27.45 -7.47 15.74
CA ALA A 341 -28.33 -7.18 14.61
C ALA A 341 -29.00 -8.43 14.03
N LEU A 342 -28.28 -9.57 14.00
CA LEU A 342 -28.85 -10.86 13.58
C LEU A 342 -29.89 -11.45 14.55
N ARG A 343 -29.82 -11.07 15.83
CA ARG A 343 -30.77 -11.55 16.87
C ARG A 343 -32.02 -10.68 16.98
N VAL A 344 -31.94 -9.43 16.53
CA VAL A 344 -33.10 -8.51 16.53
C VAL A 344 -34.09 -8.94 15.46
N ARG A 345 -35.18 -9.57 15.89
CA ARG A 345 -36.21 -10.10 14.97
C ARG A 345 -37.10 -9.05 14.35
N ARG A 346 -37.27 -7.92 15.02
CA ARG A 346 -38.16 -6.82 14.55
C ARG A 346 -37.50 -5.47 14.83
N TRP A 347 -37.22 -4.76 13.76
CA TRP A 347 -36.77 -3.37 13.84
C TRP A 347 -38.00 -2.44 13.91
N PRO A 348 -37.94 -1.31 14.65
CA PRO A 348 -39.00 -0.33 14.65
C PRO A 348 -39.39 0.08 13.23
N ARG A 349 -40.67 0.01 12.91
CA ARG A 349 -41.19 0.35 11.56
C ARG A 349 -40.76 1.75 11.13
N ALA A 350 -40.78 2.74 12.03
CA ALA A 350 -40.39 4.11 11.76
C ALA A 350 -38.92 4.20 11.27
N LEU A 351 -38.02 3.40 11.87
CA LEU A 351 -36.61 3.35 11.48
C LEU A 351 -36.45 2.68 10.09
N VAL A 352 -37.15 1.57 9.86
CA VAL A 352 -37.08 0.83 8.61
C VAL A 352 -37.58 1.68 7.43
N VAL A 353 -38.67 2.42 7.60
CA VAL A 353 -39.21 3.30 6.55
C VAL A 353 -38.25 4.44 6.22
N ARG A 354 -37.56 5.00 7.22
CA ARG A 354 -36.61 6.12 7.04
C ARG A 354 -35.23 5.68 6.62
N LEU A 355 -34.91 4.39 6.67
CA LEU A 355 -33.56 3.86 6.43
C LEU A 355 -32.93 4.34 5.12
N PRO A 356 -33.63 4.41 3.96
CA PRO A 356 -33.05 4.93 2.73
C PRO A 356 -32.52 6.35 2.86
N LEU A 357 -33.32 7.22 3.46
CA LEU A 357 -32.95 8.62 3.68
C LEU A 357 -31.83 8.75 4.72
N VAL A 358 -31.93 8.01 5.83
CA VAL A 358 -30.92 8.02 6.89
C VAL A 358 -29.55 7.62 6.37
N LEU A 359 -29.45 6.54 5.60
CA LEU A 359 -28.17 6.10 5.02
C LEU A 359 -27.61 7.09 4.02
N ALA A 360 -28.47 7.67 3.17
CA ALA A 360 -28.06 8.68 2.20
C ALA A 360 -27.54 9.95 2.89
N VAL A 361 -28.29 10.48 3.84
CA VAL A 361 -27.94 11.69 4.60
C VAL A 361 -26.69 11.45 5.46
N ALA A 362 -26.59 10.31 6.15
CA ALA A 362 -25.41 9.96 6.94
C ALA A 362 -24.14 9.87 6.06
N THR A 363 -24.27 9.32 4.85
CA THR A 363 -23.14 9.27 3.90
C THR A 363 -22.74 10.67 3.45
N LEU A 364 -23.72 11.50 3.06
CA LEU A 364 -23.48 12.88 2.63
C LEU A 364 -22.84 13.72 3.75
N LEU A 365 -23.43 13.71 4.93
CA LEU A 365 -22.95 14.49 6.08
C LEU A 365 -21.59 13.99 6.55
N GLY A 366 -21.35 12.67 6.58
CA GLY A 366 -20.06 12.11 6.95
C GLY A 366 -18.91 12.62 6.07
N PHE A 367 -19.10 12.63 4.76
CA PHE A 367 -18.08 13.17 3.84
C PHE A 367 -18.04 14.70 3.85
N ALA A 368 -19.18 15.40 4.07
CA ALA A 368 -19.19 16.85 4.23
C ALA A 368 -18.39 17.28 5.47
N VAL A 369 -18.56 16.56 6.61
CA VAL A 369 -17.75 16.78 7.82
C VAL A 369 -16.28 16.54 7.55
N LEU A 370 -15.90 15.46 6.87
CA LEU A 370 -14.51 15.19 6.52
C LEU A 370 -13.92 16.31 5.65
N ALA A 371 -14.66 16.81 4.67
CA ALA A 371 -14.21 17.86 3.77
C ALA A 371 -14.13 19.24 4.45
N SER A 372 -14.96 19.50 5.47
CA SER A 372 -14.97 20.78 6.20
C SER A 372 -13.94 20.87 7.32
N ARG A 373 -13.28 19.77 7.71
CA ARG A 373 -12.32 19.73 8.83
C ARG A 373 -11.23 20.82 8.78
N PRO A 374 -10.63 21.17 7.64
CA PRO A 374 -9.62 22.23 7.59
C PRO A 374 -10.11 23.59 8.08
N LEU A 375 -11.43 23.82 8.10
CA LEU A 375 -12.03 25.09 8.52
C LEU A 375 -12.14 25.25 10.05
N TRP A 376 -12.13 24.16 10.82
CA TRP A 376 -12.41 24.19 12.24
C TRP A 376 -11.56 23.24 13.09
N LEU A 377 -10.71 22.41 12.50
CA LEU A 377 -9.91 21.41 13.19
C LEU A 377 -8.45 21.47 12.75
N VAL A 378 -7.54 21.38 13.71
CA VAL A 378 -6.12 21.08 13.49
C VAL A 378 -5.79 19.81 14.26
N VAL A 379 -5.48 18.73 13.52
CA VAL A 379 -5.18 17.43 14.13
C VAL A 379 -3.73 17.42 14.61
N ARG A 380 -3.52 16.89 15.84
CA ARG A 380 -2.23 16.92 16.52
C ARG A 380 -1.76 15.54 16.97
N GLN A 381 -0.45 15.38 17.01
CA GLN A 381 0.28 14.24 17.58
C GLN A 381 1.13 14.70 18.78
N SER A 382 1.66 13.74 19.53
CA SER A 382 2.63 14.05 20.59
C SER A 382 3.90 14.67 20.00
N ALA A 383 4.42 15.71 20.62
CA ALA A 383 5.70 16.30 20.26
C ALA A 383 6.90 15.32 20.44
N ALA A 384 6.73 14.28 21.26
CA ALA A 384 7.71 13.22 21.45
C ALA A 384 7.71 12.17 20.31
N ASP A 385 6.69 12.18 19.44
CA ASP A 385 6.62 11.28 18.28
C ASP A 385 7.78 11.56 17.32
N PRO A 386 8.49 10.56 16.81
CA PRO A 386 9.51 10.76 15.78
C PRO A 386 9.00 11.52 14.55
N GLY A 387 7.74 11.33 14.18
CA GLY A 387 7.07 12.05 13.09
C GLY A 387 7.00 13.56 13.33
N ALA A 388 6.86 14.00 14.57
CA ALA A 388 6.80 15.43 14.91
C ALA A 388 8.09 16.19 14.53
N ARG A 389 9.25 15.56 14.70
CA ARG A 389 10.53 16.15 14.28
C ARG A 389 10.66 16.26 12.77
N VAL A 390 10.16 15.27 12.04
CA VAL A 390 10.14 15.31 10.57
C VAL A 390 9.24 16.45 10.09
N VAL A 391 8.06 16.60 10.67
CA VAL A 391 7.12 17.67 10.32
C VAL A 391 7.73 19.04 10.62
N ALA A 392 8.31 19.24 11.81
CA ALA A 392 8.97 20.50 12.18
C ALA A 392 10.11 20.87 11.21
N GLY A 393 10.96 19.90 10.83
CA GLY A 393 12.02 20.10 9.85
C GLY A 393 11.50 20.49 8.46
N LEU A 394 10.41 19.86 8.01
CA LEU A 394 9.79 20.19 6.73
C LEU A 394 9.07 21.55 6.75
N GLN A 395 8.44 21.92 7.87
CA GLN A 395 7.86 23.24 8.05
C GLN A 395 8.93 24.33 7.96
N LEU A 396 10.05 24.13 8.66
CA LEU A 396 11.19 25.05 8.60
C LEU A 396 11.74 25.18 7.17
N ALA A 397 11.97 24.06 6.49
CA ALA A 397 12.49 24.05 5.11
C ALA A 397 11.54 24.70 4.09
N GLN A 398 10.22 24.73 4.37
CA GLN A 398 9.20 25.33 3.52
C GLN A 398 8.79 26.75 3.95
N GLY A 399 9.44 27.34 4.97
CA GLY A 399 9.11 28.67 5.48
C GLY A 399 7.73 28.74 6.16
N LEU A 400 7.22 27.61 6.65
CA LEU A 400 5.96 27.54 7.38
C LEU A 400 6.19 27.79 8.88
N ALA A 401 5.14 28.18 9.61
CA ALA A 401 5.18 28.25 11.05
C ALA A 401 5.49 26.86 11.63
N VAL A 402 6.52 26.78 12.51
CA VAL A 402 6.98 25.51 13.06
C VAL A 402 6.04 25.03 14.15
N ASP A 403 5.29 23.98 13.85
CA ASP A 403 4.42 23.23 14.75
C ASP A 403 4.50 21.73 14.42
N GLY A 404 5.57 21.08 14.84
CA GLY A 404 5.78 19.64 14.57
C GLY A 404 4.69 18.73 15.13
N GLY A 405 3.89 19.23 16.09
CA GLY A 405 2.72 18.50 16.60
C GLY A 405 1.56 18.39 15.61
N ARG A 406 1.52 19.18 14.52
CA ARG A 406 0.46 19.12 13.52
C ARG A 406 0.63 17.90 12.59
N THR A 407 -0.46 17.13 12.35
CA THR A 407 -0.43 15.94 11.47
C THR A 407 -0.97 16.20 10.07
N TYR A 408 -1.68 17.30 9.85
CA TYR A 408 -2.39 17.63 8.60
C TYR A 408 -3.44 16.59 8.18
N ASP A 409 -3.89 15.71 9.09
CA ASP A 409 -4.91 14.69 8.81
C ASP A 409 -6.26 15.31 8.42
N GLU A 410 -6.51 16.57 8.78
CA GLU A 410 -7.67 17.33 8.36
C GLU A 410 -7.71 17.61 6.86
N GLU A 411 -6.56 17.61 6.17
CA GLU A 411 -6.39 17.97 4.75
C GLU A 411 -6.58 16.79 3.78
N THR A 412 -6.83 15.58 4.27
CA THR A 412 -6.80 14.34 3.46
C THR A 412 -7.78 14.31 2.29
N VAL A 413 -8.92 15.00 2.38
CA VAL A 413 -9.84 15.17 1.25
C VAL A 413 -9.18 16.02 0.16
N GLY A 414 -8.48 17.09 0.56
CA GLY A 414 -7.65 17.92 -0.34
C GLY A 414 -6.54 17.10 -1.02
N TRP A 415 -5.84 16.24 -0.26
CA TRP A 415 -4.83 15.33 -0.83
C TRP A 415 -5.42 14.45 -1.93
N THR A 416 -6.62 13.90 -1.70
CA THR A 416 -7.30 13.09 -2.72
C THR A 416 -7.69 13.95 -3.94
N ALA A 417 -8.19 15.17 -3.69
CA ALA A 417 -8.56 16.11 -4.76
C ALA A 417 -7.39 16.49 -5.66
N TRP A 418 -6.16 16.57 -5.14
CA TRP A 418 -4.96 16.86 -5.93
C TRP A 418 -4.75 15.86 -7.08
N TRP A 419 -5.13 14.60 -6.86
CA TRP A 419 -4.81 13.49 -7.77
C TRP A 419 -5.96 13.09 -8.68
N VAL A 420 -7.21 13.19 -8.22
CA VAL A 420 -8.38 12.80 -9.02
C VAL A 420 -9.25 13.98 -9.45
N GLY A 421 -9.01 15.16 -8.89
CA GLY A 421 -9.79 16.37 -9.14
C GLY A 421 -11.11 16.42 -8.36
N VAL A 422 -11.57 17.64 -8.07
CA VAL A 422 -12.84 17.88 -7.38
C VAL A 422 -14.05 17.29 -8.13
N PRO A 423 -14.14 17.38 -9.48
CA PRO A 423 -15.28 16.79 -10.20
C PRO A 423 -15.42 15.28 -9.97
N ALA A 424 -14.34 14.52 -9.98
CA ALA A 424 -14.37 13.09 -9.71
C ALA A 424 -14.80 12.78 -8.27
N LEU A 425 -14.38 13.58 -7.28
CA LEU A 425 -14.83 13.46 -5.89
C LEU A 425 -16.33 13.72 -5.75
N LEU A 426 -16.86 14.76 -6.37
CA LEU A 426 -18.29 15.08 -6.33
C LEU A 426 -19.14 13.99 -7.00
N LEU A 427 -18.68 13.47 -8.13
CA LEU A 427 -19.33 12.34 -8.81
C LEU A 427 -19.29 11.07 -7.94
N ALA A 428 -18.18 10.81 -7.29
CA ALA A 428 -18.03 9.67 -6.37
C ALA A 428 -18.94 9.81 -5.14
N LEU A 429 -19.03 11.01 -4.56
CA LEU A 429 -19.95 11.29 -3.44
C LEU A 429 -21.41 11.09 -3.85
N ALA A 430 -21.82 11.63 -5.01
CA ALA A 430 -23.17 11.46 -5.53
C ALA A 430 -23.50 9.97 -5.74
N ALA A 431 -22.55 9.19 -6.30
CA ALA A 431 -22.72 7.74 -6.44
C ALA A 431 -22.82 7.05 -5.09
N ALA A 432 -21.97 7.40 -4.11
CA ALA A 432 -21.99 6.80 -2.77
C ALA A 432 -23.32 7.05 -2.05
N VAL A 433 -23.83 8.29 -2.10
CA VAL A 433 -25.13 8.68 -1.55
C VAL A 433 -26.28 7.90 -2.21
N LEU A 434 -26.26 7.80 -3.54
CA LEU A 434 -27.27 7.03 -4.28
C LEU A 434 -27.21 5.52 -3.94
N LEU A 435 -26.03 4.96 -3.82
CA LEU A 435 -25.86 3.55 -3.44
C LEU A 435 -26.30 3.30 -1.99
N ALA A 436 -25.99 4.21 -1.06
CA ALA A 436 -26.47 4.17 0.32
C ALA A 436 -28.02 4.23 0.38
N HIS A 437 -28.65 5.12 -0.39
CA HIS A 437 -30.10 5.18 -0.51
C HIS A 437 -30.67 3.85 -1.05
N ARG A 438 -30.11 3.33 -2.15
CA ARG A 438 -30.55 2.06 -2.74
C ARG A 438 -30.39 0.87 -1.81
N LEU A 439 -29.33 0.87 -1.00
CA LEU A 439 -29.14 -0.13 0.06
C LEU A 439 -30.29 -0.03 1.07
N GLY A 440 -30.61 1.19 1.54
CA GLY A 440 -31.71 1.41 2.47
C GLY A 440 -33.05 0.91 1.91
N VAL A 441 -33.33 1.16 0.62
CA VAL A 441 -34.52 0.64 -0.07
C VAL A 441 -34.50 -0.90 -0.08
N ALA A 442 -33.40 -1.52 -0.47
CA ALA A 442 -33.28 -2.98 -0.51
C ALA A 442 -33.46 -3.62 0.88
N LEU A 443 -32.99 -2.96 1.92
CA LEU A 443 -33.17 -3.42 3.30
C LEU A 443 -34.61 -3.23 3.79
N ARG A 444 -35.24 -2.09 3.48
CA ARG A 444 -36.63 -1.78 3.83
C ARG A 444 -37.60 -2.74 3.17
N ASP A 445 -37.45 -2.97 1.88
CA ASP A 445 -38.39 -3.77 1.08
C ASP A 445 -38.12 -5.28 1.16
N GLY A 446 -37.14 -5.67 1.95
CA GLY A 446 -36.74 -7.08 2.03
C GLY A 446 -36.15 -7.64 0.73
N ALA A 447 -35.82 -6.77 -0.22
CA ALA A 447 -35.32 -7.16 -1.53
C ALA A 447 -33.96 -7.86 -1.46
N ALA A 448 -33.60 -8.58 -2.50
CA ALA A 448 -32.32 -9.23 -2.58
C ALA A 448 -31.17 -8.21 -2.61
N LEU A 449 -30.10 -8.55 -1.90
CA LEU A 449 -28.90 -7.72 -1.82
C LEU A 449 -28.24 -7.64 -3.21
N PRO A 450 -27.91 -6.44 -3.69
CA PRO A 450 -27.22 -6.29 -4.97
C PRO A 450 -25.76 -6.71 -4.89
N ALA A 451 -25.20 -7.19 -6.01
CA ALA A 451 -23.83 -7.70 -6.05
C ALA A 451 -22.76 -6.63 -5.74
N TRP A 452 -23.05 -5.36 -6.01
CA TRP A 452 -22.15 -4.24 -5.69
C TRP A 452 -22.08 -3.89 -4.19
N LEU A 453 -22.99 -4.45 -3.38
CA LEU A 453 -23.14 -4.08 -1.96
C LEU A 453 -21.84 -4.18 -1.16
N ALA A 454 -21.20 -5.34 -1.23
CA ALA A 454 -20.01 -5.61 -0.42
C ALA A 454 -18.82 -4.70 -0.79
N PRO A 455 -18.41 -4.58 -2.06
CA PRO A 455 -17.35 -3.64 -2.42
C PRO A 455 -17.73 -2.18 -2.14
N ALA A 456 -19.00 -1.79 -2.24
CA ALA A 456 -19.44 -0.43 -1.90
C ALA A 456 -19.33 -0.14 -0.40
N ILE A 457 -19.81 -1.04 0.47
CA ILE A 457 -19.70 -0.86 1.93
C ILE A 457 -18.22 -0.77 2.33
N VAL A 458 -17.41 -1.75 1.94
CA VAL A 458 -15.99 -1.79 2.31
C VAL A 458 -15.24 -0.60 1.73
N GLY A 459 -15.42 -0.31 0.44
CA GLY A 459 -14.74 0.78 -0.24
C GLY A 459 -15.08 2.15 0.36
N VAL A 460 -16.38 2.46 0.52
CA VAL A 460 -16.82 3.77 1.05
C VAL A 460 -16.42 3.93 2.51
N ALA A 461 -16.64 2.91 3.36
CA ALA A 461 -16.31 3.00 4.77
C ALA A 461 -14.78 3.03 5.00
N SER A 462 -14.00 2.21 4.28
CA SER A 462 -12.53 2.26 4.36
C SER A 462 -11.98 3.59 3.83
N THR A 463 -12.57 4.16 2.77
CA THR A 463 -12.24 5.51 2.30
C THR A 463 -12.48 6.55 3.39
N ALA A 464 -13.66 6.55 4.01
CA ALA A 464 -13.97 7.49 5.09
C ALA A 464 -12.99 7.35 6.27
N LEU A 465 -12.68 6.13 6.69
CA LEU A 465 -11.73 5.88 7.79
C LEU A 465 -10.30 6.31 7.44
N THR A 466 -9.85 6.08 6.20
CA THR A 466 -8.52 6.52 5.74
C THR A 466 -8.44 8.03 5.66
N LEU A 467 -9.47 8.69 5.15
CA LEU A 467 -9.55 10.16 5.10
C LEU A 467 -9.70 10.76 6.50
N TYR A 468 -10.31 10.06 7.45
CA TYR A 468 -10.37 10.50 8.84
C TYR A 468 -8.99 10.45 9.51
N ARG A 469 -8.25 9.33 9.37
CA ARG A 469 -6.93 9.13 9.97
C ARG A 469 -6.04 8.25 9.07
N PRO A 470 -5.18 8.85 8.24
CA PRO A 470 -4.28 8.09 7.35
C PRO A 470 -3.15 7.38 8.12
N GLY A 471 -2.78 7.88 9.31
CA GLY A 471 -1.75 7.30 10.17
C GLY A 471 -0.37 7.27 9.50
N ILE A 472 0.07 8.38 8.94
CA ILE A 472 1.35 8.56 8.25
C ILE A 472 1.83 9.99 8.43
N THR A 473 3.15 10.23 8.37
CA THR A 473 3.70 11.58 8.27
C THR A 473 3.22 12.25 6.99
N PRO A 474 2.83 13.55 7.04
CA PRO A 474 2.11 14.22 5.95
C PRO A 474 3.01 14.76 4.84
N ASP A 475 4.16 14.17 4.59
CA ASP A 475 5.06 14.56 3.51
C ASP A 475 4.70 13.87 2.19
N HIS A 476 4.31 14.65 1.21
CA HIS A 476 3.88 14.18 -0.11
C HIS A 476 5.06 14.06 -1.09
N PRO A 477 5.09 13.02 -1.95
CA PRO A 477 4.04 12.04 -2.27
C PRO A 477 4.00 10.81 -1.34
N TRP A 478 4.89 10.72 -0.36
CA TRP A 478 4.96 9.60 0.60
C TRP A 478 3.63 9.33 1.31
N ALA A 479 2.95 10.38 1.81
CA ALA A 479 1.68 10.26 2.50
C ALA A 479 0.56 9.71 1.59
N ASP A 480 0.59 10.06 0.31
CA ASP A 480 -0.44 9.72 -0.68
C ASP A 480 -0.50 8.22 -0.98
N ARG A 481 0.54 7.45 -0.65
CA ARG A 481 0.51 5.99 -0.79
C ARG A 481 -0.60 5.33 0.03
N ARG A 482 -1.06 5.98 1.13
CA ARG A 482 -2.20 5.51 1.92
C ARG A 482 -3.51 5.51 1.15
N LEU A 483 -3.60 6.31 0.10
CA LEU A 483 -4.77 6.40 -0.76
C LEU A 483 -4.82 5.27 -1.80
N VAL A 484 -3.68 4.63 -2.11
CA VAL A 484 -3.53 3.67 -3.21
C VAL A 484 -4.35 2.39 -3.04
N PRO A 485 -4.35 1.69 -1.90
CA PRO A 485 -5.01 0.39 -1.80
C PRO A 485 -6.53 0.45 -1.93
N VAL A 486 -7.18 1.52 -1.43
CA VAL A 486 -8.65 1.58 -1.34
C VAL A 486 -9.24 2.92 -1.79
N VAL A 487 -8.68 4.08 -1.38
CA VAL A 487 -9.32 5.39 -1.59
C VAL A 487 -9.42 5.72 -3.08
N LEU A 488 -8.28 5.76 -3.79
CA LEU A 488 -8.25 6.10 -5.22
C LEU A 488 -9.07 5.13 -6.07
N PRO A 489 -8.93 3.80 -5.95
CA PRO A 489 -9.74 2.87 -6.73
C PRO A 489 -11.25 3.00 -6.41
N THR A 490 -11.64 3.24 -5.16
CA THR A 490 -13.04 3.43 -4.77
C THR A 490 -13.60 4.70 -5.36
N VAL A 491 -12.90 5.83 -5.22
CA VAL A 491 -13.35 7.13 -5.76
C VAL A 491 -13.52 7.06 -7.27
N LEU A 492 -12.54 6.54 -7.99
CA LEU A 492 -12.60 6.44 -9.46
C LEU A 492 -13.69 5.47 -9.94
N LEU A 493 -13.90 4.36 -9.22
CA LEU A 493 -14.96 3.42 -9.54
C LEU A 493 -16.37 4.01 -9.33
N LEU A 494 -16.57 4.72 -8.22
CA LEU A 494 -17.82 5.42 -7.91
C LEU A 494 -18.08 6.56 -8.91
N ALA A 495 -17.06 7.35 -9.25
CA ALA A 495 -17.16 8.39 -10.25
C ALA A 495 -17.53 7.82 -11.64
N ALA A 496 -16.89 6.71 -12.05
CA ALA A 496 -17.23 6.01 -13.28
C ALA A 496 -18.67 5.45 -13.26
N ALA A 497 -19.16 4.98 -12.10
CA ALA A 497 -20.54 4.55 -11.94
C ALA A 497 -21.54 5.71 -12.10
N ALA A 498 -21.22 6.89 -11.54
CA ALA A 498 -22.01 8.11 -11.70
C ALA A 498 -22.07 8.54 -13.17
N VAL A 499 -20.93 8.63 -13.84
CA VAL A 499 -20.85 9.03 -15.26
C VAL A 499 -21.62 8.03 -16.13
N ARG A 500 -21.45 6.73 -15.92
CA ARG A 500 -22.23 5.69 -16.61
C ARG A 500 -23.73 5.91 -16.45
N HIS A 501 -24.19 6.24 -15.25
CA HIS A 501 -25.60 6.46 -14.97
C HIS A 501 -26.13 7.71 -15.69
N LEU A 502 -25.36 8.80 -15.70
CA LEU A 502 -25.70 10.04 -16.38
C LEU A 502 -25.74 9.86 -17.91
N THR A 503 -24.73 9.19 -18.48
CA THR A 503 -24.68 8.93 -19.93
C THR A 503 -25.80 8.01 -20.40
N ALA A 504 -26.19 7.02 -19.61
CA ALA A 504 -27.34 6.15 -19.93
C ALA A 504 -28.64 6.94 -19.94
N ARG A 505 -28.86 7.87 -19.01
CA ARG A 505 -30.02 8.75 -18.97
C ARG A 505 -30.05 9.73 -20.16
N ALA A 506 -28.91 10.34 -20.50
CA ALA A 506 -28.82 11.25 -21.65
C ALA A 506 -29.09 10.53 -22.96
N ALA A 507 -28.77 9.24 -23.08
CA ALA A 507 -29.06 8.44 -24.26
C ALA A 507 -30.56 8.05 -24.40
N THR A 508 -31.32 8.07 -23.30
CA THR A 508 -32.76 7.71 -23.29
C THR A 508 -33.70 8.92 -23.25
N ALA A 509 -33.14 10.13 -23.11
CA ALA A 509 -33.95 11.36 -23.11
C ALA A 509 -34.62 11.56 -24.48
N PRO A 510 -35.94 11.86 -24.56
CA PRO A 510 -36.62 12.20 -25.81
C PRO A 510 -35.96 13.42 -26.45
N SER A 511 -35.77 13.36 -27.77
CA SER A 511 -35.29 14.55 -28.49
C SER A 511 -36.38 15.66 -28.46
N PRO A 512 -35.99 16.95 -28.18
CA PRO A 512 -36.94 18.06 -28.12
C PRO A 512 -37.73 18.31 -29.44
N HIS A 513 -37.37 17.62 -30.53
CA HIS A 513 -37.93 17.81 -31.85
C HIS A 513 -38.88 16.70 -32.33
N SER A 514 -39.28 15.77 -31.47
CA SER A 514 -40.35 14.84 -31.79
C SER A 514 -41.69 15.41 -31.31
N ALA A 515 -42.22 16.38 -32.03
CA ALA A 515 -43.65 16.71 -31.97
C ALA A 515 -44.45 15.49 -32.44
N PRO A 516 -45.61 15.16 -31.84
CA PRO A 516 -46.44 14.08 -32.30
C PRO A 516 -47.15 14.53 -33.57
N ASP A 517 -46.60 14.25 -34.75
CA ASP A 517 -47.38 14.25 -35.97
C ASP A 517 -48.32 13.05 -35.92
N GLY A 518 -49.59 13.38 -35.66
CA GLY A 518 -50.68 12.42 -35.54
C GLY A 518 -51.08 11.84 -36.89
N THR A 519 -50.43 10.79 -37.36
CA THR A 519 -50.99 9.81 -38.29
C THR A 519 -50.29 8.47 -38.08
N ALA A 520 -50.93 7.60 -37.30
CA ALA A 520 -50.50 6.23 -37.13
C ALA A 520 -50.99 5.36 -38.27
N GLU A 521 -50.09 4.89 -39.14
CA GLU A 521 -50.33 3.66 -39.92
C GLU A 521 -49.68 2.47 -39.17
N PRO A 522 -50.42 1.36 -38.95
CA PRO A 522 -49.86 0.15 -38.37
C PRO A 522 -49.26 -0.71 -39.49
N HIS A 523 -48.11 -1.28 -39.26
CA HIS A 523 -47.35 -2.29 -40.00
C HIS A 523 -46.16 -1.80 -40.83
N ARG A 524 -45.08 -1.53 -40.11
CA ARG A 524 -43.72 -1.92 -40.55
C ARG A 524 -42.83 -2.09 -39.32
N VAL A 525 -42.37 -3.32 -39.06
CA VAL A 525 -41.29 -3.59 -38.10
C VAL A 525 -40.01 -2.94 -38.65
N ALA A 526 -39.87 -1.66 -38.36
CA ALA A 526 -38.63 -0.93 -38.64
C ALA A 526 -37.58 -1.43 -37.68
N ARG A 527 -36.52 -2.11 -38.19
CA ARG A 527 -35.27 -2.29 -37.47
C ARG A 527 -34.79 -0.90 -37.09
N VAL A 528 -35.00 -0.52 -35.81
CA VAL A 528 -34.42 0.68 -35.23
C VAL A 528 -32.91 0.45 -35.22
N ARG A 529 -32.23 0.94 -36.26
CA ARG A 529 -30.79 1.21 -36.18
C ARG A 529 -30.63 2.23 -35.06
N SER A 530 -30.13 1.79 -33.92
CA SER A 530 -29.77 2.65 -32.81
C SER A 530 -28.67 3.62 -33.29
N ARG A 531 -29.06 4.78 -33.80
CA ARG A 531 -28.18 5.93 -33.88
C ARG A 531 -27.85 6.30 -32.45
N THR A 532 -26.59 6.15 -32.07
CA THR A 532 -26.11 6.67 -30.78
C THR A 532 -26.40 8.16 -30.77
N PRO A 533 -27.30 8.64 -29.89
CA PRO A 533 -27.65 10.06 -29.90
C PRO A 533 -26.36 10.85 -29.56
N VAL A 534 -26.10 11.92 -30.28
CA VAL A 534 -24.95 12.81 -30.15
C VAL A 534 -24.73 13.17 -28.68
N GLY A 535 -25.78 13.38 -27.89
CA GLY A 535 -25.73 13.65 -26.46
C GLY A 535 -25.07 12.55 -25.64
N GLY A 536 -25.23 11.27 -26.01
CA GLY A 536 -24.54 10.16 -25.30
C GLY A 536 -23.05 10.13 -25.58
N VAL A 537 -22.62 10.48 -26.79
CA VAL A 537 -21.19 10.54 -27.14
C VAL A 537 -20.53 11.72 -26.42
N VAL A 538 -21.13 12.91 -26.46
CA VAL A 538 -20.63 14.11 -25.76
C VAL A 538 -20.52 13.85 -24.26
N ALA A 539 -21.58 13.30 -23.64
CA ALA A 539 -21.54 12.95 -22.22
C ALA A 539 -20.44 11.90 -21.89
N GLY A 540 -20.18 10.97 -22.81
CA GLY A 540 -19.09 9.99 -22.71
C GLY A 540 -17.72 10.63 -22.73
N VAL A 541 -17.45 11.54 -23.66
CA VAL A 541 -16.18 12.27 -23.79
C VAL A 541 -15.94 13.19 -22.57
N VAL A 542 -16.96 13.96 -22.19
CA VAL A 542 -16.91 14.80 -20.98
C VAL A 542 -16.64 13.96 -19.73
N GLY A 543 -17.34 12.82 -19.59
CA GLY A 543 -17.14 11.92 -18.46
C GLY A 543 -15.72 11.33 -18.40
N LEU A 544 -15.14 10.97 -19.55
CA LEU A 544 -13.75 10.53 -19.63
C LEU A 544 -12.78 11.65 -19.23
N GLY A 545 -13.03 12.86 -19.73
CA GLY A 545 -12.24 14.04 -19.38
C GLY A 545 -12.27 14.35 -17.87
N LEU A 546 -13.44 14.24 -17.24
CA LEU A 546 -13.62 14.45 -15.80
C LEU A 546 -12.94 13.37 -14.95
N LEU A 547 -12.82 12.13 -15.44
CA LEU A 547 -12.17 11.03 -14.73
C LEU A 547 -10.65 11.02 -14.88
N ALA A 548 -10.15 11.17 -16.11
CA ALA A 548 -8.74 10.97 -16.42
C ALA A 548 -7.96 12.29 -16.54
N GLY A 549 -8.63 13.39 -16.94
CA GLY A 549 -7.97 14.68 -17.17
C GLY A 549 -7.26 15.25 -15.97
N PRO A 550 -7.91 15.39 -14.80
CA PRO A 550 -7.25 15.89 -13.60
C PRO A 550 -6.07 15.02 -13.14
N ALA A 551 -6.24 13.68 -13.20
CA ALA A 551 -5.17 12.74 -12.86
C ALA A 551 -3.96 12.89 -13.79
N ALA A 552 -4.19 12.97 -15.10
CA ALA A 552 -3.13 13.19 -16.09
C ALA A 552 -2.42 14.54 -15.88
N ALA A 553 -3.17 15.63 -15.72
CA ALA A 553 -2.62 16.96 -15.50
C ALA A 553 -1.83 17.04 -14.18
N ALA A 554 -2.30 16.34 -13.14
CA ALA A 554 -1.60 16.31 -11.86
C ALA A 554 -0.29 15.52 -11.93
N THR A 555 -0.23 14.46 -12.71
CA THR A 555 0.92 13.55 -12.80
C THR A 555 1.94 14.00 -13.83
N TRP A 556 1.53 14.77 -14.85
CA TRP A 556 2.38 15.19 -15.96
C TRP A 556 3.73 15.79 -15.54
N PRO A 557 3.80 16.73 -14.56
CA PRO A 557 5.08 17.32 -14.14
C PRO A 557 6.10 16.33 -13.59
N VAL A 558 5.64 15.19 -13.07
CA VAL A 558 6.47 14.13 -12.45
C VAL A 558 6.45 12.83 -13.26
N ALA A 559 5.91 12.86 -14.49
CA ALA A 559 5.72 11.68 -15.34
C ALA A 559 7.01 10.93 -15.65
N GLY A 560 8.09 11.65 -15.95
CA GLY A 560 9.41 11.10 -16.28
C GLY A 560 10.39 11.06 -15.10
N GLN A 561 9.96 11.42 -13.90
CA GLN A 561 10.84 11.53 -12.74
C GLN A 561 11.42 10.16 -12.37
N ARG A 562 12.74 10.13 -12.14
CA ARG A 562 13.48 8.97 -11.63
C ARG A 562 14.26 9.43 -10.42
N THR A 563 13.96 8.85 -9.27
CA THR A 563 14.54 9.25 -7.99
C THR A 563 15.61 8.28 -7.53
N GLU A 564 16.52 8.74 -6.69
CA GLU A 564 17.62 8.03 -6.04
C GLU A 564 18.54 7.25 -7.02
N ARG A 565 18.59 7.69 -8.26
CA ARG A 565 19.37 7.01 -9.30
C ARG A 565 20.87 7.06 -8.99
N GLY A 566 21.53 5.90 -9.09
CA GLY A 566 22.93 5.72 -8.75
C GLY A 566 23.17 5.13 -7.37
N GLU A 567 22.14 4.89 -6.55
CA GLU A 567 22.32 4.32 -5.22
C GLU A 567 22.84 2.87 -5.27
N VAL A 568 22.53 2.09 -6.29
CA VAL A 568 23.11 0.74 -6.47
C VAL A 568 24.63 0.86 -6.51
N ALA A 569 25.15 1.70 -7.39
CA ALA A 569 26.59 1.92 -7.52
C ALA A 569 27.23 2.52 -6.26
N ALA A 570 26.53 3.43 -5.58
CA ALA A 570 26.97 4.04 -4.33
C ALA A 570 27.10 2.98 -3.20
N VAL A 571 26.17 2.06 -3.11
CA VAL A 571 26.21 0.94 -2.16
C VAL A 571 27.39 0.02 -2.47
N ASP A 572 27.62 -0.31 -3.74
CA ASP A 572 28.77 -1.12 -4.17
C ASP A 572 30.11 -0.43 -3.84
N GLN A 573 30.22 0.89 -4.06
CA GLN A 573 31.39 1.69 -3.66
C GLN A 573 31.62 1.67 -2.15
N ALA A 574 30.55 1.82 -1.34
CA ALA A 574 30.63 1.76 0.11
C ALA A 574 31.11 0.39 0.57
N CYS A 575 30.61 -0.70 -0.01
CA CYS A 575 31.03 -2.06 0.32
C CYS A 575 32.50 -2.31 -0.07
N ALA A 576 32.92 -1.87 -1.25
CA ALA A 576 34.29 -2.05 -1.76
C ALA A 576 35.34 -1.25 -0.94
N ALA A 577 34.93 -0.16 -0.28
CA ALA A 577 35.81 0.67 0.54
C ALA A 577 36.15 0.04 1.92
N LEU A 578 35.37 -0.95 2.35
CA LEU A 578 35.54 -1.67 3.62
C LEU A 578 36.31 -2.97 3.40
N ARG A 579 37.11 -3.39 4.38
CA ARG A 579 37.97 -4.58 4.27
C ARG A 579 37.44 -5.69 5.17
N PRO A 580 37.75 -6.95 4.87
CA PRO A 580 37.57 -8.03 5.84
C PRO A 580 38.25 -7.68 7.20
N GLY A 581 37.56 -7.90 8.30
CA GLY A 581 38.02 -7.54 9.64
C GLY A 581 37.68 -6.12 10.10
N ASP A 582 37.04 -5.29 9.24
CA ASP A 582 36.51 -4.00 9.67
C ASP A 582 35.23 -4.16 10.50
N THR A 583 35.02 -3.20 11.41
CA THR A 583 33.77 -2.97 12.13
C THR A 583 33.40 -1.50 11.99
N ALA A 584 32.24 -1.24 11.42
CA ALA A 584 31.73 0.11 11.19
C ALA A 584 31.07 0.68 12.44
N VAL A 585 31.53 1.85 12.88
CA VAL A 585 31.00 2.61 14.04
C VAL A 585 30.38 3.89 13.48
N LEU A 586 29.07 3.97 13.41
CA LEU A 586 28.33 5.10 12.84
C LEU A 586 28.14 6.17 13.91
N VAL A 587 28.66 7.38 13.66
CA VAL A 587 28.86 8.41 14.69
C VAL A 587 28.02 9.68 14.51
N ASP A 588 27.31 9.85 13.40
CA ASP A 588 26.37 10.96 13.19
C ASP A 588 24.94 10.46 12.91
N ASP A 589 23.95 11.33 13.07
CA ASP A 589 22.54 10.97 12.98
C ASP A 589 22.13 10.51 11.58
N ARG A 590 22.74 11.06 10.53
CA ARG A 590 22.43 10.66 9.15
C ARG A 590 22.98 9.27 8.86
N ALA A 591 24.26 9.02 9.17
CA ALA A 591 24.84 7.68 9.08
C ALA A 591 24.04 6.66 9.92
N ALA A 592 23.72 7.01 11.17
CA ALA A 592 22.97 6.19 12.11
C ALA A 592 21.57 5.77 11.60
N ASN A 593 20.95 6.58 10.76
CA ASN A 593 19.63 6.31 10.21
C ASN A 593 19.69 5.58 8.86
N GLU A 594 20.62 5.96 7.99
CA GLU A 594 20.60 5.56 6.58
C GLU A 594 21.44 4.31 6.29
N TRP A 595 22.60 4.13 6.93
CA TRP A 595 23.63 3.17 6.51
C TRP A 595 23.74 1.87 7.30
N PRO A 596 23.23 1.70 8.54
CA PRO A 596 23.52 0.52 9.36
C PRO A 596 23.18 -0.79 8.67
N GLN A 597 22.03 -0.82 7.98
CA GLN A 597 21.55 -2.04 7.34
C GLN A 597 22.21 -2.29 5.98
N VAL A 598 22.62 -1.24 5.26
CA VAL A 598 23.43 -1.38 4.05
C VAL A 598 24.75 -2.06 4.42
N LEU A 599 25.48 -1.51 5.42
CA LEU A 599 26.78 -2.04 5.83
C LEU A 599 26.69 -3.47 6.39
N ARG A 600 25.68 -3.73 7.23
CA ARG A 600 25.50 -5.04 7.85
C ARG A 600 24.88 -6.08 6.91
N GLY A 601 23.79 -5.72 6.22
CA GLY A 601 22.99 -6.65 5.45
C GLY A 601 23.52 -6.88 4.03
N VAL A 602 24.05 -5.84 3.39
CA VAL A 602 24.54 -5.89 2.01
C VAL A 602 26.06 -6.12 1.99
N CYS A 603 26.83 -5.26 2.68
CA CYS A 603 28.30 -5.38 2.71
C CYS A 603 28.83 -6.48 3.63
N GLY A 604 28.00 -7.05 4.51
CA GLY A 604 28.43 -8.09 5.46
C GLY A 604 29.40 -7.58 6.56
N VAL A 605 29.47 -6.28 6.80
CA VAL A 605 30.37 -5.65 7.76
C VAL A 605 29.63 -5.43 9.09
N PRO A 606 30.11 -5.96 10.22
CA PRO A 606 29.54 -5.67 11.52
C PRO A 606 29.44 -4.16 11.75
N SER A 607 28.25 -3.68 12.12
CA SER A 607 27.99 -2.26 12.25
C SER A 607 27.22 -1.93 13.53
N VAL A 608 27.64 -0.87 14.22
CA VAL A 608 27.05 -0.37 15.47
C VAL A 608 26.82 1.14 15.36
N VAL A 609 25.72 1.61 15.90
CA VAL A 609 25.35 3.03 15.94
C VAL A 609 25.70 3.60 17.30
N VAL A 610 26.40 4.72 17.33
CA VAL A 610 26.55 5.56 18.48
C VAL A 610 25.80 6.85 18.29
N ARG A 611 24.64 7.00 18.93
CA ARG A 611 23.78 8.16 18.78
C ARG A 611 24.41 9.41 19.40
N SER A 612 24.42 10.48 18.66
CA SER A 612 24.82 11.80 19.16
C SER A 612 23.75 12.37 20.12
N ARG A 613 24.19 13.18 21.08
CA ARG A 613 23.31 14.04 21.87
C ARG A 613 23.51 15.49 21.40
N ALA A 614 22.44 16.15 21.00
CA ALA A 614 22.46 17.53 20.50
C ALA A 614 23.47 17.77 19.36
N GLY A 615 23.61 16.81 18.44
CA GLY A 615 24.53 16.91 17.29
C GLY A 615 26.00 16.62 17.58
N THR A 616 26.38 16.41 18.84
CA THR A 616 27.77 16.07 19.21
C THR A 616 27.90 14.55 19.39
N PRO A 617 28.88 13.90 18.72
CA PRO A 617 29.15 12.48 18.94
C PRO A 617 29.40 12.19 20.42
N GLY A 618 28.83 11.14 20.94
CA GLY A 618 29.09 10.68 22.31
C GLY A 618 30.54 10.15 22.45
N THR A 619 31.52 11.04 22.58
CA THR A 619 32.96 10.72 22.52
C THR A 619 33.37 9.58 23.46
N ALA A 620 32.81 9.53 24.67
CA ALA A 620 33.06 8.43 25.62
C ALA A 620 32.52 7.10 25.11
N ALA A 621 31.26 7.10 24.55
CA ALA A 621 30.68 5.90 24.02
C ALA A 621 31.43 5.39 22.77
N VAL A 622 31.88 6.30 21.88
CA VAL A 622 32.71 5.95 20.72
C VAL A 622 34.02 5.31 21.19
N ARG A 623 34.71 5.91 22.19
CA ARG A 623 35.96 5.34 22.75
C ARG A 623 35.73 3.94 23.31
N THR A 624 34.67 3.72 24.08
CA THR A 624 34.32 2.40 24.62
C THR A 624 34.10 1.37 23.52
N VAL A 625 33.33 1.71 22.49
CA VAL A 625 33.09 0.81 21.35
C VAL A 625 34.39 0.53 20.60
N VAL A 626 35.17 1.56 20.28
CA VAL A 626 36.47 1.43 19.56
C VAL A 626 37.43 0.53 20.33
N ALA A 627 37.57 0.73 21.66
CA ALA A 627 38.40 -0.11 22.49
C ALA A 627 37.95 -1.58 22.49
N GLY A 628 36.66 -1.83 22.63
CA GLY A 628 36.07 -3.17 22.58
C GLY A 628 36.26 -3.85 21.24
N VAL A 629 36.06 -3.12 20.11
CA VAL A 629 36.33 -3.64 18.76
C VAL A 629 37.78 -4.03 18.56
N ARG A 630 38.72 -3.21 19.05
CA ARG A 630 40.16 -3.53 19.01
C ARG A 630 40.48 -4.76 19.85
N ALA A 631 39.92 -4.85 21.06
CA ALA A 631 40.10 -6.01 21.94
C ALA A 631 39.58 -7.31 21.30
N ALA A 632 38.59 -7.22 20.44
CA ALA A 632 38.09 -8.33 19.62
C ALA A 632 38.98 -8.64 18.38
N GLY A 633 40.15 -8.01 18.25
CA GLY A 633 41.05 -8.21 17.12
C GLY A 633 40.56 -7.61 15.79
N ARG A 634 39.61 -6.70 15.82
CA ARG A 634 39.05 -6.08 14.63
C ARG A 634 39.46 -4.62 14.48
N ARG A 635 39.39 -4.12 13.27
CA ARG A 635 39.70 -2.73 12.93
C ARG A 635 38.46 -1.85 13.01
N PRO A 636 38.37 -0.90 13.98
CA PRO A 636 37.25 0.04 14.01
C PRO A 636 37.41 1.07 12.90
N VAL A 637 36.33 1.29 12.13
CA VAL A 637 36.20 2.32 11.13
C VAL A 637 35.03 3.21 11.52
N LEU A 638 35.30 4.49 11.81
CA LEU A 638 34.26 5.47 12.06
C LEU A 638 33.56 5.81 10.73
N VAL A 639 32.24 5.98 10.78
CA VAL A 639 31.41 6.22 9.62
C VAL A 639 30.54 7.44 9.85
N SER A 640 30.57 8.39 8.92
CA SER A 640 29.71 9.57 8.86
C SER A 640 29.07 9.69 7.50
N ALA A 641 27.83 10.22 7.43
CA ALA A 641 27.12 10.52 6.19
C ALA A 641 26.70 12.00 6.07
N GLY A 642 26.95 12.79 7.09
CA GLY A 642 26.65 14.23 7.08
C GLY A 642 27.84 15.07 6.62
N SER A 643 29.02 14.81 7.17
CA SER A 643 30.26 15.53 6.84
C SER A 643 31.50 14.81 7.40
N ALA A 644 32.69 15.21 6.90
CA ALA A 644 33.98 14.79 7.45
C ALA A 644 34.17 15.28 8.91
N ALA A 645 33.59 16.42 9.27
CA ALA A 645 33.80 17.08 10.55
C ALA A 645 33.49 16.18 11.77
N ALA A 646 32.46 15.34 11.70
CA ALA A 646 32.13 14.40 12.77
C ALA A 646 33.27 13.38 13.04
N LEU A 647 33.99 12.98 11.99
CA LEU A 647 35.13 12.07 12.09
C LEU A 647 36.39 12.80 12.62
N GLU A 648 36.63 14.00 12.12
CA GLU A 648 37.75 14.85 12.49
C GLU A 648 37.69 15.24 13.98
N GLN A 649 36.49 15.59 14.50
CA GLN A 649 36.25 15.84 15.94
C GLN A 649 36.59 14.64 16.84
N LEU A 650 36.56 13.44 16.29
CA LEU A 650 36.92 12.19 16.96
C LEU A 650 38.38 11.79 16.70
N GLY A 651 39.19 12.66 16.06
CA GLY A 651 40.58 12.42 15.76
C GLY A 651 40.86 11.40 14.65
N ALA A 652 39.88 11.16 13.78
CA ALA A 652 40.03 10.26 12.65
C ALA A 652 40.24 11.03 11.34
N SER A 653 41.13 10.55 10.47
CA SER A 653 41.30 11.10 9.11
C SER A 653 40.13 10.70 8.24
N ALA A 654 39.31 11.65 7.83
CA ALA A 654 38.13 11.40 7.02
C ALA A 654 38.49 11.23 5.53
N ARG A 655 37.96 10.16 4.90
CA ARG A 655 38.00 9.93 3.47
C ARG A 655 36.59 9.72 2.95
N GLN A 656 36.16 10.54 1.97
CA GLN A 656 34.91 10.32 1.29
C GLN A 656 35.01 9.10 0.38
N VAL A 657 34.05 8.19 0.47
CA VAL A 657 34.01 6.95 -0.31
C VAL A 657 32.76 6.88 -1.18
N VAL A 658 31.73 7.64 -0.83
CA VAL A 658 30.54 7.86 -1.65
C VAL A 658 30.31 9.36 -1.74
N ASP A 659 30.14 9.86 -2.99
CA ASP A 659 29.73 11.23 -3.32
C ASP A 659 28.75 11.11 -4.50
N LEU A 660 27.48 10.88 -4.19
CA LEU A 660 26.42 10.73 -5.18
C LEU A 660 25.46 11.93 -5.08
N ARG A 661 25.41 12.71 -6.15
CA ARG A 661 24.38 13.74 -6.34
C ARG A 661 23.27 13.20 -7.22
N THR A 662 22.09 13.13 -6.66
CA THR A 662 20.89 12.60 -7.33
C THR A 662 19.65 13.42 -6.96
N THR A 663 18.49 12.89 -7.21
CA THR A 663 17.22 13.54 -6.88
C THR A 663 16.33 12.63 -6.05
N GLU A 664 15.54 13.20 -5.17
CA GLU A 664 14.45 12.54 -4.47
C GLU A 664 13.10 13.23 -4.78
N ASP A 665 11.99 12.60 -4.39
CA ASP A 665 10.69 13.26 -4.44
C ASP A 665 10.69 14.53 -3.57
N GLN A 666 10.06 15.60 -4.07
CA GLN A 666 9.79 16.77 -3.22
C GLN A 666 9.01 16.32 -1.99
N ARG A 667 9.37 16.84 -0.82
CA ARG A 667 8.68 16.55 0.44
C ARG A 667 7.87 17.78 0.86
N LEU A 668 6.62 17.87 0.38
CA LEU A 668 5.74 19.01 0.65
C LEU A 668 4.64 18.62 1.63
N LEU A 669 4.23 19.58 2.51
CA LEU A 669 3.20 19.35 3.53
C LEU A 669 1.81 19.83 3.09
N THR A 670 1.75 21.00 2.45
CA THR A 670 0.48 21.73 2.22
C THR A 670 0.09 21.87 0.75
N ARG A 671 0.92 21.37 -0.15
CA ARG A 671 0.67 21.44 -1.60
C ARG A 671 1.13 20.18 -2.31
N ARG A 672 0.54 19.93 -3.47
CA ARG A 672 0.90 18.80 -4.33
C ARG A 672 2.35 18.94 -4.82
N PRO A 673 3.17 17.88 -4.71
CA PRO A 673 4.49 17.88 -5.33
C PRO A 673 4.39 17.94 -6.85
N GLY A 674 5.23 18.73 -7.47
CA GLY A 674 5.27 18.94 -8.93
C GLY A 674 6.66 18.76 -9.53
N GLY A 675 7.61 18.16 -8.78
CA GLY A 675 8.98 17.95 -9.23
C GLY A 675 9.80 17.10 -8.27
N SER A 676 11.10 17.11 -8.45
CA SER A 676 12.08 16.49 -7.57
C SER A 676 12.86 17.54 -6.76
N ALA A 677 13.47 17.11 -5.68
CA ALA A 677 14.46 17.85 -4.90
C ALA A 677 15.85 17.24 -5.10
N SER A 678 16.91 18.01 -4.90
CA SER A 678 18.28 17.50 -4.89
C SER A 678 18.48 16.60 -3.66
N LEU A 679 19.24 15.54 -3.85
CA LEU A 679 19.64 14.61 -2.81
C LEU A 679 21.14 14.33 -2.95
N ASP A 680 21.89 14.62 -1.90
CA ASP A 680 23.28 14.22 -1.79
C ASP A 680 23.36 12.97 -0.92
N VAL A 681 23.97 11.92 -1.44
CA VAL A 681 24.20 10.64 -0.73
C VAL A 681 25.71 10.50 -0.51
N ASP A 682 26.14 10.85 0.70
CA ASP A 682 27.55 10.85 1.08
C ASP A 682 27.89 9.73 2.06
N LEU A 683 29.11 9.23 1.99
CA LEU A 683 29.67 8.35 3.01
C LEU A 683 31.17 8.66 3.21
N TRP A 684 31.50 8.94 4.45
CA TRP A 684 32.86 9.20 4.90
C TRP A 684 33.33 8.09 5.82
N LEU A 685 34.53 7.59 5.60
CA LEU A 685 35.18 6.59 6.47
C LEU A 685 36.41 7.20 7.11
N GLY A 686 36.56 6.97 8.43
CA GLY A 686 37.69 7.38 9.20
C GLY A 686 38.33 6.20 9.96
N PRO A 687 39.39 5.58 9.44
CA PRO A 687 40.11 4.59 10.23
C PRO A 687 40.68 5.25 11.48
N VAL A 688 40.46 4.62 12.63
CA VAL A 688 41.03 5.11 13.90
C VAL A 688 42.48 4.66 13.99
N SER A 689 43.41 5.62 13.86
CA SER A 689 44.85 5.34 14.00
C SER A 689 45.16 4.68 15.35
N SER A 690 46.12 3.77 15.34
CA SER A 690 46.72 3.16 16.55
C SER A 690 47.65 4.17 17.23
N GLY A 691 47.13 5.36 17.61
CA GLY A 691 47.89 6.27 18.48
C GLY A 691 48.00 5.71 19.90
N PRO A 692 49.02 6.09 20.65
CA PRO A 692 49.20 5.61 22.02
C PRO A 692 48.01 5.99 22.89
N SER A 693 47.62 5.04 23.75
CA SER A 693 46.53 5.11 24.75
C SER A 693 46.68 6.29 25.71
#